data_ea752f146cbf2da270960f16839f271b
#
_entry.id   ea752f146cbf2da270960f16839f271b
#
_cell.length_a   1.000
_cell.length_b   1.000
_cell.length_c   1.000
_cell.angle_alpha   90.00
_cell.angle_beta   90.00
_cell.angle_gamma   90.00
#
_symmetry.space_group_name_H-M   'P 1'
#
loop_
_entity.id
_entity.type
_entity.pdbx_description
1 polymer ?
#
loop_
_entity_poly.entity_id
_entity_poly.type
_entity_poly.pdbx_seq_one_letter_code
_entity_poly.pdbx_strand_id
1 'polypeptide(L)'
;MQWTRPRARLLAILLATTCAFLIGGAGSAQMITGTIEGYISDVAGDPIPGATVTATNQDTGIDRAVITDANGFYSAKALQVGTYTVTAELAGMQTTQQTDISVLVGQIKDVNLALEVESSSEVITVTSEAPIIEVSRSGAANYIDEVAIESLPIVGRDFTDFAILTPGVQADRSRGFLTVAGQRGMYTGLSVDGADNKSTFFGYGRGGEATENDGLIIAQDTVRQFQVVTNGFSAEYGRHGGAFINVVTKSGTNEVRGSAFYQFRDDSMAEDLPSSPLDDFNDRDGSRPVDTFDTQNYGFSIGGPFKRDRTHYYFGIDQRDQDIPFTRSLRSTGANSTYDLIMQRAQNEPAFAALVDGFDRNADGSATGLFLRSVSNQILFGKLDHQISDANLITLRANFTDFERESSYLDEESLKTEDTLTVIASMTSVIGSRGVNEFRIQSADDNLDRLSKRVGTPIEAQVRFRFAGFDSVGKFDFLPIFVEESQLQIKNDFSYLFGAHDMKFGVDYSKDDLAQLFAGSRDGRYDFNSPEDFLSNNANRARIWFGDSTYPNYDETQAALAFYGQDSLKRDNLTLSYGLRYTSTDNPDGLEHMETDGRQIPDTENLAPRFGFALAQDEGRSVIRGGIGFFFGRTPTLLFANQVQANGVPPNYGRITVRPGQNGYVDLGTPIDNENPPPGIIPAISYVDPAFDDAQTLRASVGWERELGNGWSAGVDAVYAEASGLQRNTDWNRQFGGYDEYGRPMWGGRIRDDVAEILVRQSRGESEYQAVTLKVNRRFTGRYQFGAHYTWGKDRDTDSNERSATGVTISDTGNLDYDWGLSDRDIKHRLVVTGMIQLPADFQISGILNYQSGYPYTLVDSGFDRVACGFPIFNCPDPYAIMDGVLVGRNSERNESIQTVDVRVGKFFRFGDGLRLDVFVEAFNLFDQNSFGVGFSQRNINNGNVPDTLGIPSFLTTSPRQLQIGGRFSF
;
A
#
# COMPACT_ATOMS: atom_id res chain seq x y z
N MET A 1 -9.68 -6.12 -29.94
CA MET A 1 -10.60 -5.31 -30.74
C MET A 1 -11.51 -4.51 -29.81
N GLN A 2 -10.96 -3.57 -29.02
CA GLN A 2 -11.74 -2.72 -28.10
C GLN A 2 -11.03 -1.37 -27.80
N TRP A 3 -10.53 -0.70 -28.84
CA TRP A 3 -9.90 0.64 -28.75
C TRP A 3 -10.91 1.81 -28.82
N THR A 4 -12.21 1.57 -28.78
CA THR A 4 -13.24 2.61 -29.00
C THR A 4 -13.90 3.13 -27.72
N ARG A 5 -13.81 2.42 -26.59
CA ARG A 5 -14.47 2.85 -25.34
C ARG A 5 -13.78 4.00 -24.58
N PRO A 6 -12.44 4.09 -24.49
CA PRO A 6 -11.81 5.20 -23.76
C PRO A 6 -12.01 6.57 -24.40
N ARG A 7 -12.10 6.63 -25.76
CA ARG A 7 -12.30 7.93 -26.45
C ARG A 7 -13.68 8.55 -26.25
N ALA A 8 -14.72 7.73 -26.16
CA ALA A 8 -16.07 8.23 -25.89
C ALA A 8 -16.23 8.70 -24.43
N ARG A 9 -15.59 8.03 -23.48
CA ARG A 9 -15.55 8.42 -22.06
C ARG A 9 -14.73 9.69 -21.84
N LEU A 10 -13.56 9.85 -22.46
CA LEU A 10 -12.77 11.08 -22.44
C LEU A 10 -13.56 12.29 -22.95
N LEU A 11 -14.35 12.13 -24.02
CA LEU A 11 -15.23 13.19 -24.52
C LEU A 11 -16.39 13.50 -23.57
N ALA A 12 -16.94 12.48 -22.90
CA ALA A 12 -18.00 12.63 -21.91
C ALA A 12 -17.48 13.30 -20.63
N ILE A 13 -16.26 12.99 -20.19
CA ILE A 13 -15.58 13.62 -19.06
C ILE A 13 -15.25 15.09 -19.37
N LEU A 14 -14.75 15.39 -20.58
CA LEU A 14 -14.52 16.77 -21.05
C LEU A 14 -15.83 17.57 -21.13
N LEU A 15 -16.94 16.97 -21.56
CA LEU A 15 -18.25 17.60 -21.55
C LEU A 15 -18.80 17.77 -20.12
N ALA A 16 -18.67 16.77 -19.25
CA ALA A 16 -19.11 16.83 -17.86
C ALA A 16 -18.30 17.86 -17.04
N THR A 17 -16.99 17.97 -17.27
CA THR A 17 -16.17 19.03 -16.67
C THR A 17 -16.59 20.41 -17.16
N THR A 18 -16.90 20.56 -18.44
CA THR A 18 -17.40 21.85 -18.98
C THR A 18 -18.77 22.23 -18.41
N CYS A 19 -19.65 21.27 -18.15
CA CYS A 19 -20.96 21.51 -17.50
C CYS A 19 -20.82 21.77 -15.99
N ALA A 20 -19.90 21.09 -15.27
CA ALA A 20 -19.68 21.31 -13.84
C ALA A 20 -19.13 22.73 -13.54
N PHE A 21 -18.37 23.32 -14.45
CA PHE A 21 -17.90 24.72 -14.35
C PHE A 21 -18.99 25.78 -14.48
N LEU A 22 -20.19 25.42 -14.92
CA LEU A 22 -21.31 26.37 -15.07
C LEU A 22 -22.20 26.42 -13.82
N ILE A 23 -22.00 25.55 -12.82
CA ILE A 23 -22.79 25.51 -11.57
C ILE A 23 -21.90 25.96 -10.40
N GLY A 24 -21.48 27.21 -10.42
CA GLY A 24 -20.69 27.80 -9.34
C GLY A 24 -21.51 28.11 -8.08
N GLY A 25 -21.47 27.24 -7.09
CA GLY A 25 -22.00 27.42 -5.74
C GLY A 25 -20.98 27.08 -4.67
N ALA A 26 -20.81 27.98 -3.72
CA ALA A 26 -19.77 28.07 -2.68
C ALA A 26 -19.44 26.81 -1.86
N GLY A 27 -18.15 26.59 -1.58
CA GLY A 27 -17.66 25.73 -0.52
C GLY A 27 -16.23 25.21 -0.69
N SER A 28 -15.44 24.84 0.24
CA SER A 28 -13.95 24.96 0.29
C SER A 28 -13.16 23.86 1.02
N ALA A 29 -12.03 23.65 1.00
CA ALA A 29 -10.69 23.30 0.77
C ALA A 29 -9.79 22.62 1.86
N GLN A 30 -8.91 21.72 1.59
CA GLN A 30 -7.44 21.64 1.76
C GLN A 30 -6.89 20.22 1.98
N MET A 31 -6.33 19.57 0.96
CA MET A 31 -5.55 18.34 1.05
C MET A 31 -4.16 18.41 0.37
N ILE A 32 -3.95 19.36 -0.55
CA ILE A 32 -2.75 19.45 -1.39
C ILE A 32 -1.99 20.77 -1.22
N THR A 33 -2.46 21.61 -0.31
CA THR A 33 -1.92 22.96 -0.06
C THR A 33 -1.42 23.08 1.35
N GLY A 34 -0.65 24.13 1.64
CA GLY A 34 -0.27 24.52 2.98
C GLY A 34 -0.85 25.89 3.36
N THR A 35 -0.48 26.35 4.54
CA THR A 35 -0.91 27.64 5.10
C THR A 35 0.29 28.39 5.66
N ILE A 36 0.38 29.69 5.41
CA ILE A 36 1.26 30.59 6.16
C ILE A 36 0.39 31.48 7.03
N GLU A 37 0.64 31.51 8.34
CA GLU A 37 -0.06 32.38 9.27
C GLU A 37 0.92 33.06 10.23
N GLY A 38 0.46 34.04 10.97
CA GLY A 38 1.32 34.75 11.95
C GLY A 38 0.73 36.08 12.39
N TYR A 39 1.57 36.84 13.06
CA TYR A 39 1.20 38.14 13.59
C TYR A 39 2.09 39.24 12.99
N ILE A 40 1.47 40.38 12.68
CA ILE A 40 2.17 41.59 12.32
C ILE A 40 2.10 42.53 13.50
N SER A 41 3.28 42.96 14.00
CA SER A 41 3.43 43.86 15.13
C SER A 41 4.29 45.06 14.76
N ASP A 42 4.32 46.06 15.59
CA ASP A 42 5.38 47.08 15.55
C ASP A 42 6.64 46.59 16.30
N VAL A 43 7.70 47.38 16.32
CA VAL A 43 8.96 47.06 17.03
C VAL A 43 8.80 47.01 18.58
N ALA A 44 7.71 47.52 19.11
CA ALA A 44 7.40 47.41 20.54
C ALA A 44 6.63 46.12 20.88
N GLY A 45 6.18 45.41 19.85
CA GLY A 45 5.36 44.19 19.95
C GLY A 45 3.85 44.46 19.94
N ASP A 46 3.41 45.69 19.74
CA ASP A 46 1.98 45.99 19.64
C ASP A 46 1.40 45.55 18.28
N PRO A 47 0.19 44.93 18.25
CA PRO A 47 -0.39 44.37 17.05
C PRO A 47 -0.75 45.47 16.02
N ILE A 48 -0.50 45.17 14.73
CA ILE A 48 -0.83 46.08 13.62
C ILE A 48 -2.02 45.52 12.83
N PRO A 49 -3.25 46.08 13.02
CA PRO A 49 -4.41 45.72 12.24
C PRO A 49 -4.42 46.40 10.86
N GLY A 50 -5.01 45.76 9.86
CA GLY A 50 -5.19 46.33 8.53
C GLY A 50 -3.95 46.32 7.63
N ALA A 51 -2.84 45.72 8.05
CA ALA A 51 -1.69 45.53 7.21
C ALA A 51 -1.99 44.49 6.13
N THR A 52 -1.52 44.74 4.89
CA THR A 52 -1.60 43.79 3.77
C THR A 52 -0.42 42.83 3.90
N VAL A 53 -0.70 41.54 3.92
CA VAL A 53 0.35 40.49 3.90
C VAL A 53 0.19 39.69 2.61
N THR A 54 1.26 39.68 1.80
CA THR A 54 1.29 38.97 0.52
C THR A 54 2.29 37.80 0.59
N ALA A 55 1.82 36.59 0.37
CA ALA A 55 2.65 35.40 0.18
C ALA A 55 2.82 35.13 -1.32
N THR A 56 4.04 35.34 -1.84
CA THR A 56 4.40 35.14 -3.25
C THR A 56 5.15 33.85 -3.42
N ASN A 57 4.65 32.92 -4.26
CA ASN A 57 5.36 31.71 -4.64
C ASN A 57 6.56 32.07 -5.54
N GLN A 58 7.77 31.72 -5.12
CA GLN A 58 9.01 32.09 -5.84
C GLN A 58 9.15 31.39 -7.19
N ASP A 59 8.59 30.18 -7.33
CA ASP A 59 8.70 29.40 -8.58
C ASP A 59 7.68 29.84 -9.64
N THR A 60 6.46 30.26 -9.23
CA THR A 60 5.35 30.56 -10.16
C THR A 60 4.97 32.04 -10.22
N GLY A 61 5.44 32.86 -9.27
CA GLY A 61 5.05 34.25 -9.15
C GLY A 61 3.59 34.48 -8.72
N ILE A 62 2.88 33.41 -8.34
CA ILE A 62 1.48 33.51 -7.91
C ILE A 62 1.40 34.06 -6.49
N ASP A 63 0.60 35.12 -6.31
CA ASP A 63 0.42 35.85 -5.08
C ASP A 63 -0.83 35.43 -4.32
N ARG A 64 -0.72 35.49 -2.98
CA ARG A 64 -1.83 35.39 -2.05
C ARG A 64 -1.79 36.56 -1.06
N ALA A 65 -2.67 37.53 -1.24
CA ALA A 65 -2.81 38.69 -0.36
C ALA A 65 -3.92 38.48 0.68
N VAL A 66 -3.65 38.80 1.93
CA VAL A 66 -4.59 38.78 3.07
C VAL A 66 -4.40 40.04 3.92
N ILE A 67 -5.37 40.36 4.78
CA ILE A 67 -5.31 41.55 5.66
C ILE A 67 -5.31 41.09 7.11
N THR A 68 -4.46 41.72 7.96
CA THR A 68 -4.41 41.44 9.39
C THR A 68 -5.70 41.89 10.11
N ASP A 69 -6.10 41.06 11.09
CA ASP A 69 -7.26 41.36 11.95
C ASP A 69 -6.91 42.37 13.07
N ALA A 70 -7.86 42.60 14.01
CA ALA A 70 -7.71 43.54 15.13
C ALA A 70 -6.56 43.17 16.07
N ASN A 71 -6.10 41.92 16.09
CA ASN A 71 -4.99 41.41 16.89
C ASN A 71 -3.67 41.32 16.09
N GLY A 72 -3.65 41.88 14.87
CA GLY A 72 -2.51 41.75 13.96
C GLY A 72 -2.35 40.33 13.34
N PHE A 73 -3.30 39.41 13.54
CA PHE A 73 -3.24 38.05 13.00
C PHE A 73 -3.62 37.99 11.52
N TYR A 74 -2.89 37.18 10.74
CA TYR A 74 -3.20 36.87 9.35
C TYR A 74 -3.09 35.38 9.09
N SER A 75 -3.81 34.87 8.07
CA SER A 75 -3.66 33.49 7.61
C SER A 75 -3.86 33.41 6.08
N ALA A 76 -2.78 33.14 5.36
CA ALA A 76 -2.76 32.90 3.92
C ALA A 76 -2.90 31.40 3.66
N LYS A 77 -4.13 30.95 3.38
CA LYS A 77 -4.50 29.54 3.14
C LYS A 77 -4.43 29.15 1.67
N ALA A 78 -4.50 27.85 1.42
CA ALA A 78 -4.51 27.24 0.09
C ALA A 78 -3.29 27.61 -0.75
N LEU A 79 -2.14 27.65 -0.13
CA LEU A 79 -0.85 27.86 -0.79
C LEU A 79 -0.39 26.55 -1.42
N GLN A 80 -0.08 26.55 -2.71
CA GLN A 80 0.58 25.40 -3.34
C GLN A 80 1.90 25.09 -2.63
N VAL A 81 2.29 23.82 -2.63
CA VAL A 81 3.59 23.39 -2.10
C VAL A 81 4.72 24.11 -2.85
N GLY A 82 5.65 24.70 -2.13
CA GLY A 82 6.75 25.46 -2.73
C GLY A 82 7.45 26.39 -1.76
N THR A 83 8.32 27.24 -2.29
CA THR A 83 9.04 28.26 -1.54
C THR A 83 8.40 29.64 -1.74
N TYR A 84 8.24 30.36 -0.63
CA TYR A 84 7.49 31.63 -0.62
C TYR A 84 8.34 32.79 -0.08
N THR A 85 8.01 33.97 -0.58
CA THR A 85 8.35 35.25 0.05
C THR A 85 7.08 35.81 0.68
N VAL A 86 7.13 36.18 1.97
CA VAL A 86 6.03 36.85 2.68
C VAL A 86 6.40 38.32 2.88
N THR A 87 5.58 39.21 2.36
CA THR A 87 5.77 40.66 2.43
C THR A 87 4.61 41.29 3.23
N ALA A 88 4.92 42.11 4.21
CA ALA A 88 3.94 42.88 4.98
C ALA A 88 4.06 44.38 4.69
N GLU A 89 2.93 45.06 4.41
CA GLU A 89 2.85 46.46 4.03
C GLU A 89 1.71 47.18 4.75
N LEU A 90 1.98 48.39 5.20
CA LEU A 90 0.97 49.32 5.71
C LEU A 90 1.40 50.76 5.39
N ALA A 91 0.45 51.57 4.97
CA ALA A 91 0.75 53.00 4.63
C ALA A 91 1.36 53.74 5.83
N GLY A 92 2.55 54.32 5.66
CA GLY A 92 3.31 55.01 6.68
C GLY A 92 4.26 54.10 7.50
N MET A 93 4.30 52.83 7.14
CA MET A 93 5.25 51.86 7.71
C MET A 93 6.20 51.39 6.64
N GLN A 94 7.42 50.97 7.03
CA GLN A 94 8.40 50.42 6.14
C GLN A 94 8.04 48.96 5.78
N THR A 95 8.05 48.63 4.48
CA THR A 95 7.79 47.26 4.01
C THR A 95 8.81 46.28 4.56
N THR A 96 8.32 45.20 5.15
CA THR A 96 9.16 44.10 5.68
C THR A 96 8.83 42.82 4.94
N GLN A 97 9.86 42.05 4.55
CA GLN A 97 9.70 40.76 3.90
C GLN A 97 10.57 39.68 4.52
N GLN A 98 10.10 38.42 4.46
CA GLN A 98 10.89 37.23 4.76
C GLN A 98 10.87 36.30 3.55
N THR A 99 12.06 35.88 3.08
CA THR A 99 12.24 35.00 1.91
C THR A 99 12.46 33.54 2.33
N ASP A 100 12.44 32.65 1.33
CA ASP A 100 12.82 31.23 1.46
C ASP A 100 12.00 30.44 2.47
N ILE A 101 10.72 30.76 2.58
CA ILE A 101 9.78 30.07 3.45
C ILE A 101 9.24 28.85 2.71
N SER A 102 9.74 27.65 3.08
CA SER A 102 9.25 26.39 2.53
C SER A 102 7.88 26.02 3.12
N VAL A 103 6.89 25.81 2.26
CA VAL A 103 5.53 25.37 2.59
C VAL A 103 5.35 23.95 2.08
N LEU A 104 5.08 23.02 3.00
CA LEU A 104 4.83 21.60 2.72
C LEU A 104 3.34 21.28 2.74
N VAL A 105 2.96 20.14 2.20
CA VAL A 105 1.55 19.68 2.13
C VAL A 105 0.92 19.56 3.52
N GLY A 106 -0.26 20.18 3.69
CA GLY A 106 -0.98 20.17 4.97
C GLY A 106 -0.24 20.85 6.12
N GLN A 107 0.87 21.56 5.86
CA GLN A 107 1.64 22.28 6.87
C GLN A 107 1.03 23.65 7.19
N ILE A 108 1.07 24.01 8.46
CA ILE A 108 0.82 25.39 8.92
C ILE A 108 2.17 25.99 9.32
N LYS A 109 2.59 27.06 8.64
CA LYS A 109 3.87 27.73 8.85
C LYS A 109 3.65 29.07 9.55
N ASP A 110 4.18 29.22 10.76
CA ASP A 110 4.11 30.48 11.51
C ASP A 110 5.20 31.44 11.01
N VAL A 111 4.79 32.64 10.57
CA VAL A 111 5.69 33.71 10.09
C VAL A 111 5.24 35.03 10.72
N ASN A 112 6.03 35.53 11.67
CA ASN A 112 5.76 36.78 12.35
C ASN A 112 6.69 37.87 11.83
N LEU A 113 6.15 39.04 11.47
CA LEU A 113 6.92 40.18 10.96
C LEU A 113 6.65 41.43 11.80
N ALA A 114 7.71 42.23 12.04
CA ALA A 114 7.60 43.52 12.66
C ALA A 114 7.75 44.62 11.62
N LEU A 115 6.86 45.62 11.63
CA LEU A 115 6.92 46.81 10.79
C LEU A 115 7.48 47.98 11.59
N GLU A 116 8.38 48.75 10.97
CA GLU A 116 8.91 49.98 11.50
C GLU A 116 8.21 51.21 10.86
N VAL A 117 8.22 52.36 11.55
CA VAL A 117 7.72 53.59 10.95
C VAL A 117 8.64 53.98 9.77
N GLU A 118 8.06 54.34 8.64
CA GLU A 118 8.77 54.63 7.39
C GLU A 118 9.85 55.72 7.61
N SER A 119 11.10 55.30 7.58
CA SER A 119 12.28 56.18 7.65
C SER A 119 13.10 56.24 6.36
N SER A 120 12.90 55.22 5.47
CA SER A 120 13.50 55.16 4.11
C SER A 120 12.55 54.33 3.21
N SER A 121 12.75 54.41 1.88
CA SER A 121 11.96 53.59 0.93
C SER A 121 12.58 52.21 0.71
N GLU A 122 13.53 51.78 1.52
CA GLU A 122 14.15 50.44 1.41
C GLU A 122 13.31 49.38 2.09
N VAL A 123 13.21 48.21 1.47
CA VAL A 123 12.53 47.02 2.04
C VAL A 123 13.43 46.36 3.05
N ILE A 124 12.95 46.08 4.24
CA ILE A 124 13.67 45.28 5.25
C ILE A 124 13.51 43.80 4.92
N THR A 125 14.60 43.12 4.61
CA THR A 125 14.59 41.66 4.40
C THR A 125 15.04 40.98 5.68
N VAL A 126 14.15 40.18 6.29
CA VAL A 126 14.43 39.33 7.44
C VAL A 126 14.95 37.97 6.95
N THR A 127 16.15 37.62 7.35
CA THR A 127 16.80 36.35 6.97
C THR A 127 16.74 35.30 8.08
N SER A 128 15.82 35.45 9.04
CA SER A 128 15.64 34.45 10.09
C SER A 128 15.06 33.16 9.52
N GLU A 129 15.66 32.02 9.87
CA GLU A 129 15.12 30.72 9.49
C GLU A 129 13.76 30.50 10.17
N ALA A 130 12.73 30.10 9.39
CA ALA A 130 11.44 29.72 9.92
C ALA A 130 11.55 28.47 10.81
N PRO A 131 10.72 28.35 11.91
CA PRO A 131 10.77 27.21 12.83
C PRO A 131 10.70 25.86 12.12
N ILE A 132 11.43 24.85 12.65
CA ILE A 132 11.46 23.50 12.09
C ILE A 132 10.25 22.70 12.55
N ILE A 133 9.79 22.93 13.79
CA ILE A 133 8.68 22.21 14.39
C ILE A 133 7.37 22.95 14.09
N GLU A 134 6.31 22.18 13.92
CA GLU A 134 4.95 22.66 13.72
C GLU A 134 4.23 22.68 15.08
N VAL A 135 3.84 23.86 15.56
CA VAL A 135 3.32 24.03 16.92
C VAL A 135 1.79 24.14 17.01
N SER A 136 1.11 24.32 15.89
CA SER A 136 -0.35 24.49 15.81
C SER A 136 -1.12 23.23 15.44
N ARG A 137 -0.42 22.13 15.06
CA ARG A 137 -1.04 20.89 14.63
C ARG A 137 -1.09 19.85 15.75
N SER A 138 -2.27 19.24 15.95
CA SER A 138 -2.49 18.21 16.99
C SER A 138 -1.96 16.82 16.63
N GLY A 139 -1.83 16.48 15.32
CA GLY A 139 -1.35 15.19 14.86
C GLY A 139 0.11 15.18 14.46
N ALA A 140 0.81 14.06 14.66
CA ALA A 140 2.14 13.84 14.09
C ALA A 140 2.05 13.52 12.60
N ALA A 141 2.83 14.22 11.80
CA ALA A 141 3.03 13.93 10.39
C ALA A 141 4.52 13.90 10.07
N ASN A 142 4.90 13.02 9.16
CA ASN A 142 6.25 12.96 8.62
C ASN A 142 6.19 13.36 7.17
N TYR A 143 7.15 14.19 6.76
CA TYR A 143 7.26 14.70 5.41
C TYR A 143 8.51 14.13 4.77
N ILE A 144 8.39 13.73 3.51
CA ILE A 144 9.52 13.37 2.67
C ILE A 144 9.50 14.32 1.48
N ASP A 145 10.52 15.17 1.43
CA ASP A 145 10.64 16.23 0.45
C ASP A 145 11.37 15.76 -0.82
N GLU A 146 11.35 16.60 -1.85
CA GLU A 146 11.99 16.34 -3.13
C GLU A 146 13.49 16.03 -2.99
N VAL A 147 14.19 16.68 -2.06
CA VAL A 147 15.63 16.47 -1.84
C VAL A 147 15.90 15.05 -1.34
N ALA A 148 15.08 14.55 -0.39
CA ALA A 148 15.17 13.17 0.09
C ALA A 148 14.81 12.16 -1.01
N ILE A 149 13.74 12.43 -1.79
CA ILE A 149 13.30 11.57 -2.90
C ILE A 149 14.38 11.42 -3.98
N GLU A 150 15.11 12.50 -4.31
CA GLU A 150 16.14 12.49 -5.34
C GLU A 150 17.49 11.95 -4.85
N SER A 151 17.76 11.98 -3.54
CA SER A 151 19.10 11.73 -3.00
C SER A 151 19.27 10.42 -2.24
N LEU A 152 18.22 9.89 -1.62
CA LEU A 152 18.33 8.64 -0.84
C LEU A 152 18.38 7.42 -1.77
N PRO A 153 19.25 6.43 -1.46
CA PRO A 153 19.31 5.18 -2.23
C PRO A 153 18.07 4.31 -1.95
N ILE A 154 17.23 4.12 -2.97
CA ILE A 154 16.03 3.28 -2.91
C ILE A 154 16.03 2.29 -4.07
N VAL A 155 15.90 1.00 -3.74
CA VAL A 155 15.77 -0.08 -4.74
C VAL A 155 14.42 0.05 -5.44
N GLY A 156 14.38 0.01 -6.77
CA GLY A 156 13.12 -0.08 -7.52
C GLY A 156 12.37 1.23 -7.75
N ARG A 157 12.76 2.35 -7.16
CA ARG A 157 12.17 3.69 -7.37
C ARG A 157 10.68 3.80 -7.03
N ASP A 158 10.15 2.90 -6.20
CA ASP A 158 8.79 3.05 -5.71
C ASP A 158 8.74 4.10 -4.58
N PHE A 159 7.83 5.07 -4.68
CA PHE A 159 7.67 6.09 -3.64
C PHE A 159 7.18 5.48 -2.31
N THR A 160 6.53 4.32 -2.33
CA THR A 160 6.10 3.61 -1.12
C THR A 160 7.26 3.14 -0.26
N ASP A 161 8.43 2.88 -0.86
CA ASP A 161 9.65 2.53 -0.15
C ASP A 161 10.18 3.68 0.74
N PHE A 162 9.90 4.93 0.35
CA PHE A 162 10.18 6.07 1.23
C PHE A 162 9.22 6.12 2.43
N ALA A 163 7.96 5.69 2.26
CA ALA A 163 7.00 5.66 3.37
C ALA A 163 7.46 4.73 4.49
N ILE A 164 8.14 3.62 4.15
CA ILE A 164 8.72 2.68 5.12
C ILE A 164 9.77 3.37 6.02
N LEU A 165 10.43 4.43 5.57
CA LEU A 165 11.38 5.20 6.39
C LEU A 165 10.68 6.02 7.49
N THR A 166 9.36 6.04 7.55
CA THR A 166 8.56 6.76 8.55
C THR A 166 8.32 5.90 9.80
N PRO A 167 8.34 6.49 11.02
CA PRO A 167 8.02 5.76 12.23
C PRO A 167 6.65 5.06 12.19
N GLY A 168 6.61 3.78 12.58
CA GLY A 168 5.38 2.99 12.66
C GLY A 168 4.85 2.50 11.30
N VAL A 169 5.53 2.78 10.19
CA VAL A 169 5.18 2.29 8.84
C VAL A 169 6.06 1.09 8.49
N GLN A 170 5.48 0.06 7.92
CA GLN A 170 6.18 -1.13 7.44
C GLN A 170 5.43 -1.77 6.28
N ALA A 171 6.09 -2.59 5.47
CA ALA A 171 5.43 -3.43 4.49
C ALA A 171 4.99 -4.75 5.14
N ASP A 172 3.79 -5.21 4.84
CA ASP A 172 3.34 -6.54 5.24
C ASP A 172 4.08 -7.61 4.42
N ARG A 173 4.33 -8.77 5.07
CA ARG A 173 5.14 -9.85 4.45
C ARG A 173 4.38 -10.64 3.38
N SER A 174 3.07 -10.62 3.42
CA SER A 174 2.26 -11.48 2.56
C SER A 174 2.04 -10.87 1.18
N ARG A 175 1.99 -9.52 1.11
CA ARG A 175 1.59 -8.79 -0.10
C ARG A 175 2.33 -7.48 -0.32
N GLY A 176 3.23 -7.06 0.58
CA GLY A 176 3.98 -5.82 0.47
C GLY A 176 3.18 -4.54 0.76
N PHE A 177 1.94 -4.64 1.26
CA PHE A 177 1.14 -3.43 1.57
C PHE A 177 1.73 -2.62 2.70
N LEU A 178 1.62 -1.30 2.60
CA LEU A 178 2.01 -0.42 3.70
C LEU A 178 1.03 -0.58 4.86
N THR A 179 1.53 -1.10 5.96
CA THR A 179 0.81 -1.21 7.23
C THR A 179 1.30 -0.14 8.19
N VAL A 180 0.41 0.42 8.98
CA VAL A 180 0.77 1.51 9.89
C VAL A 180 0.16 1.30 11.27
N ALA A 181 1.01 1.32 12.28
CA ALA A 181 0.63 1.25 13.70
C ALA A 181 -0.36 0.10 13.96
N GLY A 182 0.01 -1.13 13.57
CA GLY A 182 -0.73 -2.36 13.81
C GLY A 182 -1.98 -2.58 12.96
N GLN A 183 -2.29 -1.66 12.03
CA GLN A 183 -3.44 -1.84 11.13
C GLN A 183 -3.08 -2.70 9.93
N ARG A 184 -4.07 -3.41 9.37
CA ARG A 184 -3.92 -4.12 8.10
C ARG A 184 -3.69 -3.12 6.97
N GLY A 185 -2.85 -3.46 5.98
CA GLY A 185 -2.49 -2.58 4.88
C GLY A 185 -3.69 -2.15 4.02
N MET A 186 -4.70 -3.02 3.89
CA MET A 186 -5.94 -2.69 3.18
C MET A 186 -6.70 -1.50 3.80
N TYR A 187 -6.45 -1.15 5.05
CA TYR A 187 -7.05 0.00 5.73
C TYR A 187 -6.15 1.24 5.76
N THR A 188 -4.97 1.19 5.15
CA THR A 188 -4.11 2.37 4.93
C THR A 188 -4.65 3.19 3.77
N GLY A 189 -4.79 4.50 3.94
CA GLY A 189 -5.25 5.41 2.89
C GLY A 189 -4.10 5.89 2.00
N LEU A 190 -4.40 6.06 0.71
CA LEU A 190 -3.49 6.65 -0.27
C LEU A 190 -4.26 7.66 -1.11
N SER A 191 -3.78 8.90 -1.15
CA SER A 191 -4.27 9.91 -2.09
C SER A 191 -3.15 10.50 -2.92
N VAL A 192 -3.49 10.92 -4.12
CA VAL A 192 -2.59 11.65 -5.02
C VAL A 192 -3.27 12.94 -5.46
N ASP A 193 -2.63 14.07 -5.16
CA ASP A 193 -3.20 15.41 -5.34
C ASP A 193 -4.61 15.55 -4.72
N GLY A 194 -4.80 14.92 -3.55
CA GLY A 194 -6.01 15.03 -2.74
C GLY A 194 -7.21 14.18 -3.17
N ALA A 195 -7.07 13.35 -4.21
CA ALA A 195 -8.06 12.38 -4.62
C ALA A 195 -7.67 10.96 -4.23
N ASP A 196 -8.63 10.08 -3.97
CA ASP A 196 -8.41 8.70 -3.55
C ASP A 196 -7.73 7.90 -4.68
N ASN A 197 -6.59 7.28 -4.36
CA ASN A 197 -5.83 6.43 -5.29
C ASN A 197 -5.81 4.96 -4.86
N LYS A 198 -6.87 4.50 -4.20
CA LYS A 198 -7.02 3.10 -3.81
C LYS A 198 -7.97 2.37 -4.75
N SER A 199 -7.63 1.13 -5.08
CA SER A 199 -8.58 0.17 -5.63
C SER A 199 -9.62 -0.17 -4.57
N THR A 200 -10.89 -0.03 -4.93
CA THR A 200 -12.02 -0.43 -4.09
C THR A 200 -12.16 -1.94 -4.05
N PHE A 201 -11.81 -2.60 -5.14
CA PHE A 201 -11.87 -4.05 -5.25
C PHE A 201 -10.81 -4.70 -4.37
N PHE A 202 -9.54 -4.34 -4.52
CA PHE A 202 -8.45 -4.99 -3.81
C PHE A 202 -8.07 -4.35 -2.46
N GLY A 203 -8.34 -3.07 -2.26
CA GLY A 203 -8.06 -2.34 -1.01
C GLY A 203 -6.65 -1.75 -0.89
N TYR A 204 -5.88 -1.61 -1.98
CA TYR A 204 -4.55 -0.99 -2.02
C TYR A 204 -4.39 0.00 -3.17
N GLY A 205 -3.18 0.51 -3.36
CA GLY A 205 -2.92 1.51 -4.40
C GLY A 205 -3.32 1.02 -5.79
N ARG A 206 -4.00 1.85 -6.54
CA ARG A 206 -4.45 1.59 -7.90
C ARG A 206 -3.25 1.37 -8.82
N GLY A 207 -3.28 0.36 -9.68
CA GLY A 207 -2.12 -0.11 -10.44
C GLY A 207 -1.12 -0.94 -9.62
N GLY A 208 -1.48 -1.32 -8.41
CA GLY A 208 -0.62 -2.02 -7.46
C GLY A 208 -1.00 -3.47 -7.16
N GLU A 209 -1.91 -4.12 -7.91
CA GLU A 209 -2.11 -5.57 -7.79
C GLU A 209 -0.89 -6.35 -8.28
N ALA A 210 -0.08 -5.70 -9.07
CA ALA A 210 1.26 -6.16 -9.38
C ALA A 210 2.17 -6.38 -8.17
N THR A 211 1.61 -6.39 -6.99
CA THR A 211 2.20 -6.29 -5.65
C THR A 211 3.23 -7.33 -5.26
N GLU A 212 3.73 -8.02 -6.14
CA GLU A 212 4.97 -8.73 -5.91
C GLU A 212 6.19 -7.79 -6.11
N ASN A 213 5.99 -6.46 -5.86
CA ASN A 213 6.96 -5.36 -6.01
C ASN A 213 7.41 -5.06 -7.45
N ASP A 214 6.65 -5.49 -8.45
CA ASP A 214 7.05 -5.34 -9.85
C ASP A 214 6.50 -4.05 -10.49
N GLY A 215 5.33 -3.56 -10.08
CA GLY A 215 4.67 -2.39 -10.67
C GLY A 215 4.92 -1.08 -9.92
N LEU A 216 5.05 0.01 -10.66
CA LEU A 216 5.11 1.38 -10.13
C LEU A 216 3.76 2.07 -10.31
N ILE A 217 3.24 2.69 -9.25
CA ILE A 217 1.94 3.40 -9.27
C ILE A 217 2.08 4.82 -9.80
N ILE A 218 3.19 5.46 -9.49
CA ILE A 218 3.50 6.86 -9.84
C ILE A 218 4.99 6.99 -10.13
N ALA A 219 5.35 7.72 -11.18
CA ALA A 219 6.74 8.02 -11.49
C ALA A 219 7.38 8.85 -10.37
N GLN A 220 8.49 8.36 -9.78
CA GLN A 220 9.21 9.04 -8.71
C GLN A 220 9.57 10.49 -9.07
N ASP A 221 9.97 10.75 -10.32
CA ASP A 221 10.36 12.07 -10.81
C ASP A 221 9.21 13.07 -10.90
N THR A 222 7.97 12.60 -10.87
CA THR A 222 6.76 13.45 -10.86
C THR A 222 6.29 13.79 -9.45
N VAL A 223 6.85 13.18 -8.41
CA VAL A 223 6.52 13.46 -7.02
C VAL A 223 7.31 14.66 -6.50
N ARG A 224 6.59 15.65 -5.96
CA ARG A 224 7.17 16.82 -5.28
C ARG A 224 7.52 16.49 -3.83
N GLN A 225 6.55 15.89 -3.15
CA GLN A 225 6.67 15.46 -1.76
C GLN A 225 5.52 14.54 -1.38
N PHE A 226 5.65 13.85 -0.28
CA PHE A 226 4.53 13.17 0.37
C PHE A 226 4.56 13.33 1.88
N GLN A 227 3.38 13.17 2.45
CA GLN A 227 3.13 13.26 3.88
C GLN A 227 2.55 11.92 4.34
N VAL A 228 3.10 11.38 5.41
CA VAL A 228 2.54 10.23 6.11
C VAL A 228 1.98 10.70 7.45
N VAL A 229 0.65 10.62 7.60
CA VAL A 229 -0.06 10.95 8.82
C VAL A 229 -0.39 9.67 9.55
N THR A 230 0.21 9.44 10.71
CA THR A 230 0.08 8.20 11.46
C THR A 230 -0.91 8.28 12.62
N ASN A 231 -1.27 9.48 13.07
CA ASN A 231 -2.19 9.68 14.20
C ASN A 231 -2.82 11.08 14.20
N GLY A 232 -3.96 11.22 14.87
CA GLY A 232 -4.59 12.52 15.16
C GLY A 232 -4.99 13.32 13.92
N PHE A 233 -5.30 12.68 12.82
CA PHE A 233 -5.61 13.35 11.57
C PHE A 233 -7.05 13.94 11.52
N SER A 234 -7.22 14.94 10.67
CA SER A 234 -8.43 15.71 10.47
C SER A 234 -9.63 14.86 10.04
N ALA A 235 -10.86 15.34 10.31
CA ALA A 235 -12.11 14.71 9.89
C ALA A 235 -12.32 14.68 8.37
N GLU A 236 -11.54 15.45 7.59
CA GLU A 236 -11.54 15.41 6.12
C GLU A 236 -11.05 14.08 5.55
N TYR A 237 -10.22 13.37 6.30
CA TYR A 237 -9.73 12.05 5.91
C TYR A 237 -10.66 10.96 6.42
N GLY A 238 -11.11 10.10 5.52
CA GLY A 238 -12.04 9.02 5.82
C GLY A 238 -11.74 7.76 5.04
N ARG A 239 -12.53 6.71 5.28
CA ARG A 239 -12.39 5.40 4.62
C ARG A 239 -11.07 4.68 4.93
N HIS A 240 -10.37 5.09 6.02
CA HIS A 240 -9.10 4.50 6.47
C HIS A 240 -9.12 4.27 7.97
N GLY A 241 -8.75 3.08 8.42
CA GLY A 241 -8.58 2.75 9.84
C GLY A 241 -7.14 2.91 10.33
N GLY A 242 -6.19 2.94 9.39
CA GLY A 242 -4.76 3.01 9.65
C GLY A 242 -4.18 4.41 9.57
N ALA A 243 -3.24 4.59 8.68
CA ALA A 243 -2.67 5.86 8.31
C ALA A 243 -3.21 6.37 7.00
N PHE A 244 -2.82 7.59 6.70
CA PHE A 244 -3.11 8.25 5.46
C PHE A 244 -1.80 8.74 4.82
N ILE A 245 -1.56 8.39 3.57
CA ILE A 245 -0.43 8.85 2.77
C ILE A 245 -0.98 9.80 1.72
N ASN A 246 -0.45 11.02 1.69
CA ASN A 246 -0.85 12.04 0.74
C ASN A 246 0.34 12.43 -0.13
N VAL A 247 0.25 12.15 -1.43
CA VAL A 247 1.27 12.46 -2.44
C VAL A 247 0.90 13.73 -3.17
N VAL A 248 1.82 14.67 -3.28
CA VAL A 248 1.68 15.88 -4.10
C VAL A 248 2.66 15.79 -5.26
N THR A 249 2.12 15.95 -6.47
CA THR A 249 2.90 15.89 -7.70
C THR A 249 3.51 17.24 -8.05
N LYS A 250 4.60 17.21 -8.85
CA LYS A 250 5.27 18.42 -9.36
C LYS A 250 4.33 19.23 -10.26
N SER A 251 4.55 20.53 -10.28
CA SER A 251 3.92 21.50 -11.16
C SER A 251 4.98 22.24 -11.98
N GLY A 252 4.59 22.87 -13.08
CA GLY A 252 5.47 23.74 -13.83
C GLY A 252 5.79 25.04 -13.08
N THR A 253 6.86 25.72 -13.49
CA THR A 253 7.36 26.97 -12.92
C THR A 253 7.42 28.07 -13.98
N ASN A 254 7.83 29.30 -13.59
CA ASN A 254 8.02 30.40 -14.53
C ASN A 254 9.29 30.23 -15.41
N GLU A 255 10.10 29.25 -15.10
CA GLU A 255 11.25 28.85 -15.92
C GLU A 255 11.02 27.45 -16.46
N VAL A 256 11.51 27.19 -17.68
CA VAL A 256 11.49 25.83 -18.21
C VAL A 256 12.57 25.03 -17.51
N ARG A 257 12.17 23.99 -16.81
CA ARG A 257 13.05 23.04 -16.11
C ARG A 257 12.67 21.62 -16.46
N GLY A 258 13.66 20.74 -16.48
CA GLY A 258 13.42 19.35 -16.76
C GLY A 258 14.57 18.47 -16.34
N SER A 259 14.36 17.15 -16.45
CA SER A 259 15.40 16.16 -16.22
C SER A 259 15.24 14.96 -17.15
N ALA A 260 16.35 14.31 -17.45
CA ALA A 260 16.41 12.98 -18.04
C ALA A 260 17.32 12.11 -17.17
N PHE A 261 16.92 10.88 -16.92
CA PHE A 261 17.73 9.96 -16.12
C PHE A 261 17.81 8.58 -16.77
N TYR A 262 18.88 7.85 -16.41
CA TYR A 262 19.08 6.44 -16.71
C TYR A 262 19.77 5.77 -15.54
N GLN A 263 19.26 4.60 -15.13
CA GLN A 263 19.83 3.75 -14.09
C GLN A 263 19.88 2.32 -14.60
N PHE A 264 20.96 1.63 -14.23
CA PHE A 264 21.23 0.27 -14.68
C PHE A 264 21.78 -0.58 -13.54
N ARG A 265 21.36 -1.82 -13.51
CA ARG A 265 21.81 -2.84 -12.56
C ARG A 265 21.65 -4.22 -13.20
N ASP A 266 22.65 -5.09 -13.07
CA ASP A 266 22.61 -6.47 -13.50
C ASP A 266 23.21 -7.44 -12.46
N ASP A 267 23.18 -8.73 -12.74
CA ASP A 267 23.70 -9.79 -11.87
C ASP A 267 25.21 -9.68 -11.63
N SER A 268 26.00 -9.15 -12.57
CA SER A 268 27.44 -8.95 -12.38
C SER A 268 27.76 -7.90 -11.29
N MET A 269 26.75 -7.13 -10.89
CA MET A 269 26.80 -6.11 -9.84
C MET A 269 26.20 -6.61 -8.52
N ALA A 270 25.91 -7.89 -8.37
CA ALA A 270 25.33 -8.49 -7.18
C ALA A 270 26.23 -9.60 -6.59
N GLU A 271 26.15 -9.76 -5.26
CA GLU A 271 26.80 -10.89 -4.58
C GLU A 271 25.98 -12.17 -4.73
N ASP A 272 26.67 -13.32 -4.63
CA ASP A 272 26.04 -14.63 -4.64
C ASP A 272 25.07 -14.82 -3.45
N LEU A 273 24.06 -15.67 -3.65
CA LEU A 273 23.16 -16.06 -2.57
C LEU A 273 23.91 -16.98 -1.59
N PRO A 274 23.93 -16.69 -0.28
CA PRO A 274 24.61 -17.51 0.71
C PRO A 274 23.85 -18.81 0.99
N SER A 275 24.56 -19.83 1.50
CA SER A 275 23.93 -21.00 2.10
C SER A 275 23.06 -20.61 3.29
N SER A 276 21.90 -21.25 3.43
CA SER A 276 21.08 -21.08 4.63
C SER A 276 21.62 -21.94 5.80
N PRO A 277 21.32 -21.58 7.05
CA PRO A 277 21.66 -22.43 8.20
C PRO A 277 21.11 -23.87 8.10
N LEU A 278 20.00 -24.08 7.39
CA LEU A 278 19.46 -25.42 7.12
C LEU A 278 20.32 -26.19 6.12
N ASP A 279 20.90 -25.56 5.13
CA ASP A 279 21.82 -26.19 4.17
C ASP A 279 23.08 -26.60 4.89
N ASP A 280 23.65 -25.74 5.75
CA ASP A 280 24.82 -26.03 6.57
C ASP A 280 24.56 -27.19 7.55
N PHE A 281 23.36 -27.23 8.17
CA PHE A 281 22.93 -28.33 9.03
C PHE A 281 22.88 -29.68 8.30
N ASN A 282 22.56 -29.67 7.01
CA ASN A 282 22.49 -30.87 6.18
C ASN A 282 23.81 -31.20 5.46
N ASP A 283 24.92 -30.54 5.80
CA ASP A 283 26.22 -30.65 5.13
C ASP A 283 26.11 -30.41 3.59
N ARG A 284 25.30 -29.44 3.18
CA ARG A 284 25.11 -29.07 1.80
C ARG A 284 25.66 -27.66 1.56
N ASP A 285 26.41 -27.49 0.46
CA ASP A 285 26.68 -26.16 -0.03
C ASP A 285 25.43 -25.66 -0.74
N GLY A 286 24.69 -24.77 -0.08
CA GLY A 286 23.50 -24.13 -0.61
C GLY A 286 23.81 -22.77 -1.24
N SER A 287 25.09 -22.35 -1.25
CA SER A 287 25.48 -21.12 -1.95
C SER A 287 25.27 -21.27 -3.45
N ARG A 288 24.76 -20.24 -4.06
CA ARG A 288 24.52 -20.24 -5.50
C ARG A 288 24.69 -18.82 -6.06
N PRO A 289 25.07 -18.68 -7.32
CA PRO A 289 25.02 -17.39 -8.00
C PRO A 289 23.62 -16.78 -7.85
N VAL A 290 23.55 -15.47 -7.70
CA VAL A 290 22.28 -14.77 -7.81
C VAL A 290 21.70 -15.05 -9.18
N ASP A 291 20.39 -15.27 -9.27
CA ASP A 291 19.74 -15.48 -10.56
C ASP A 291 20.08 -14.30 -11.48
N THR A 292 20.45 -14.58 -12.72
CA THR A 292 20.77 -13.53 -13.68
C THR A 292 19.60 -12.54 -13.80
N PHE A 293 19.91 -11.25 -13.82
CA PHE A 293 18.91 -10.21 -14.01
C PHE A 293 19.49 -9.01 -14.73
N ASP A 294 18.66 -8.29 -15.44
CA ASP A 294 18.95 -6.97 -16.03
C ASP A 294 17.81 -6.03 -15.63
N THR A 295 18.13 -4.88 -15.11
CA THR A 295 17.13 -3.86 -14.73
C THR A 295 17.57 -2.51 -15.26
N GLN A 296 16.71 -1.91 -16.06
CA GLN A 296 16.91 -0.58 -16.64
C GLN A 296 15.74 0.33 -16.24
N ASN A 297 16.05 1.47 -15.66
CA ASN A 297 15.06 2.51 -15.35
C ASN A 297 15.50 3.78 -16.09
N TYR A 298 14.60 4.37 -16.86
CA TYR A 298 14.89 5.62 -17.57
C TYR A 298 13.63 6.47 -17.72
N GLY A 299 13.84 7.77 -17.79
CA GLY A 299 12.73 8.68 -17.91
C GLY A 299 13.15 10.11 -18.24
N PHE A 300 12.11 10.90 -18.46
CA PHE A 300 12.23 12.30 -18.82
C PHE A 300 11.11 13.09 -18.19
N SER A 301 11.41 14.30 -17.72
CA SER A 301 10.39 15.25 -17.27
C SER A 301 10.70 16.67 -17.73
N ILE A 302 9.64 17.45 -17.94
CA ILE A 302 9.72 18.86 -18.32
C ILE A 302 8.55 19.65 -17.78
N GLY A 303 8.82 20.81 -17.22
CA GLY A 303 7.80 21.76 -16.77
C GLY A 303 8.17 23.19 -17.15
N GLY A 304 7.18 24.07 -17.23
CA GLY A 304 7.41 25.47 -17.57
C GLY A 304 6.13 26.28 -17.71
N PRO A 305 6.22 27.55 -18.10
CA PRO A 305 5.08 28.40 -18.29
C PRO A 305 4.56 28.33 -19.74
N PHE A 306 3.25 28.11 -19.93
CA PHE A 306 2.58 28.60 -21.15
C PHE A 306 2.38 30.13 -21.09
N LYS A 307 2.13 30.63 -19.86
CA LYS A 307 2.06 32.06 -19.58
C LYS A 307 2.60 32.28 -18.17
N ARG A 308 3.70 33.05 -18.05
CA ARG A 308 4.32 33.39 -16.75
C ARG A 308 3.30 33.93 -15.77
N ASP A 309 3.46 33.61 -14.50
CA ASP A 309 2.64 34.02 -13.35
C ASP A 309 1.18 33.58 -13.46
N ARG A 310 0.82 32.68 -14.44
CA ARG A 310 -0.58 32.36 -14.70
C ARG A 310 -0.87 30.94 -15.16
N THR A 311 -0.07 30.38 -16.07
CA THR A 311 -0.37 29.07 -16.66
C THR A 311 0.91 28.24 -16.76
N HIS A 312 0.95 27.14 -16.03
CA HIS A 312 2.12 26.28 -15.94
C HIS A 312 1.75 24.85 -16.31
N TYR A 313 2.68 24.15 -16.95
CA TYR A 313 2.54 22.74 -17.32
C TYR A 313 3.70 21.92 -16.75
N TYR A 314 3.42 20.66 -16.50
CA TYR A 314 4.42 19.64 -16.17
C TYR A 314 4.08 18.35 -16.89
N PHE A 315 5.07 17.69 -17.47
CA PHE A 315 4.96 16.41 -18.15
C PHE A 315 6.08 15.50 -17.67
N GLY A 316 5.81 14.20 -17.51
CA GLY A 316 6.80 13.19 -17.15
C GLY A 316 6.50 11.85 -17.80
N ILE A 317 7.56 11.12 -18.11
CA ILE A 317 7.55 9.72 -18.52
C ILE A 317 8.61 8.97 -17.71
N ASP A 318 8.25 7.79 -17.22
CA ASP A 318 9.12 6.85 -16.52
C ASP A 318 8.94 5.46 -17.14
N GLN A 319 10.03 4.77 -17.43
CA GLN A 319 10.03 3.43 -17.98
C GLN A 319 10.96 2.55 -17.16
N ARG A 320 10.46 1.37 -16.78
CA ARG A 320 11.22 0.31 -16.13
C ARG A 320 11.11 -0.95 -16.95
N ASP A 321 12.24 -1.51 -17.34
CA ASP A 321 12.35 -2.80 -17.99
C ASP A 321 13.23 -3.72 -17.14
N GLN A 322 12.80 -4.96 -16.95
CA GLN A 322 13.52 -5.93 -16.13
C GLN A 322 13.37 -7.33 -16.72
N ASP A 323 14.50 -7.99 -16.95
CA ASP A 323 14.57 -9.39 -17.35
C ASP A 323 15.19 -10.22 -16.23
N ILE A 324 14.46 -11.26 -15.78
CA ILE A 324 14.86 -12.14 -14.70
C ILE A 324 14.77 -13.58 -15.19
N PRO A 325 15.85 -14.16 -15.72
CA PRO A 325 15.94 -15.60 -15.91
C PRO A 325 15.91 -16.31 -14.55
N PHE A 326 15.17 -17.40 -14.47
CA PHE A 326 15.09 -18.21 -13.25
C PHE A 326 15.07 -19.70 -13.58
N THR A 327 15.60 -20.51 -12.68
CA THR A 327 15.67 -21.95 -12.82
C THR A 327 14.53 -22.61 -12.03
N ARG A 328 13.88 -23.59 -12.66
CA ARG A 328 12.95 -24.50 -12.00
C ARG A 328 13.48 -25.91 -12.08
N SER A 329 13.29 -26.69 -11.02
CA SER A 329 13.74 -28.08 -10.96
C SER A 329 12.58 -28.99 -10.60
N LEU A 330 12.43 -30.09 -11.36
CA LEU A 330 11.56 -31.20 -11.00
C LEU A 330 12.37 -32.25 -10.27
N ARG A 331 11.86 -32.70 -9.14
CA ARG A 331 12.59 -33.57 -8.19
C ARG A 331 12.63 -35.00 -8.67
N SER A 332 13.68 -35.71 -8.22
CA SER A 332 13.81 -37.15 -8.27
C SER A 332 14.11 -37.69 -6.90
N THR A 333 13.38 -38.70 -6.46
CA THR A 333 13.63 -39.43 -5.19
C THR A 333 13.83 -40.91 -5.45
N GLY A 334 15.07 -41.30 -5.67
CA GLY A 334 15.43 -42.71 -5.94
C GLY A 334 14.75 -43.27 -7.20
N ALA A 335 13.71 -44.06 -7.03
CA ALA A 335 12.98 -44.68 -8.18
C ALA A 335 11.92 -43.75 -8.79
N ASN A 336 11.62 -42.58 -8.20
CA ASN A 336 10.56 -41.71 -8.63
C ASN A 336 11.11 -40.38 -9.15
N SER A 337 10.95 -40.16 -10.45
CA SER A 337 11.25 -38.89 -11.12
C SER A 337 9.95 -38.30 -11.68
N THR A 338 9.62 -37.05 -11.30
CA THR A 338 8.45 -36.34 -11.83
C THR A 338 8.50 -36.25 -13.34
N TYR A 339 9.65 -35.92 -13.91
CA TYR A 339 9.86 -35.84 -15.35
C TYR A 339 9.62 -37.20 -16.04
N ASP A 340 10.26 -38.27 -15.55
CA ASP A 340 10.16 -39.59 -16.19
C ASP A 340 8.75 -40.18 -16.13
N LEU A 341 8.00 -39.93 -15.02
CA LEU A 341 6.60 -40.36 -14.90
C LEU A 341 5.70 -39.67 -15.92
N ILE A 342 5.90 -38.37 -16.11
CA ILE A 342 5.13 -37.61 -17.12
C ILE A 342 5.46 -38.14 -18.53
N MET A 343 6.74 -38.34 -18.84
CA MET A 343 7.17 -38.85 -20.14
C MET A 343 6.73 -40.30 -20.37
N GLN A 344 6.67 -41.13 -19.32
CA GLN A 344 6.12 -42.50 -19.43
C GLN A 344 4.63 -42.45 -19.78
N ARG A 345 3.82 -41.57 -19.15
CA ARG A 345 2.42 -41.41 -19.51
C ARG A 345 2.25 -40.87 -20.93
N ALA A 346 3.13 -39.97 -21.34
CA ALA A 346 3.13 -39.36 -22.67
C ALA A 346 3.34 -40.40 -23.84
N GLN A 347 3.88 -41.58 -23.53
CA GLN A 347 3.98 -42.67 -24.55
C GLN A 347 2.62 -43.14 -25.00
N ASN A 348 1.62 -43.14 -24.15
CA ASN A 348 0.23 -43.51 -24.48
C ASN A 348 -0.67 -42.30 -24.76
N GLU A 349 -0.38 -41.16 -24.13
CA GLU A 349 -1.13 -39.91 -24.22
C GLU A 349 -0.16 -38.74 -24.52
N PRO A 350 0.23 -38.50 -25.77
CA PRO A 350 1.33 -37.60 -26.15
C PRO A 350 1.19 -36.17 -25.63
N ALA A 351 -0.04 -35.70 -25.37
CA ALA A 351 -0.30 -34.37 -24.82
C ALA A 351 0.33 -34.13 -23.46
N PHE A 352 0.60 -35.18 -22.65
CA PHE A 352 1.24 -35.03 -21.35
C PHE A 352 2.70 -34.53 -21.42
N ALA A 353 3.40 -34.74 -22.57
CA ALA A 353 4.75 -34.20 -22.73
C ALA A 353 4.79 -32.66 -22.56
N ALA A 354 3.69 -31.97 -22.86
CA ALA A 354 3.59 -30.54 -22.72
C ALA A 354 3.72 -30.04 -21.26
N LEU A 355 3.46 -30.88 -20.27
CA LEU A 355 3.60 -30.53 -18.85
C LEU A 355 5.06 -30.32 -18.41
N VAL A 356 6.03 -30.86 -19.15
CA VAL A 356 7.47 -30.75 -18.87
C VAL A 356 8.23 -30.05 -20.01
N ASP A 357 7.54 -29.31 -20.81
CA ASP A 357 8.13 -28.48 -21.85
C ASP A 357 9.08 -27.44 -21.25
N GLY A 358 10.27 -27.30 -21.84
CA GLY A 358 11.33 -26.41 -21.32
C GLY A 358 12.20 -27.01 -20.21
N PHE A 359 11.99 -28.30 -19.82
CA PHE A 359 12.84 -28.98 -18.88
C PHE A 359 13.80 -29.98 -19.57
N ASP A 360 15.06 -29.93 -19.17
CA ASP A 360 16.08 -30.92 -19.55
C ASP A 360 16.29 -31.92 -18.42
N ARG A 361 16.26 -33.23 -18.78
CA ARG A 361 16.44 -34.31 -17.81
C ARG A 361 17.91 -34.49 -17.41
N ASN A 362 18.18 -34.47 -16.14
CA ASN A 362 19.50 -34.72 -15.55
C ASN A 362 19.81 -36.20 -15.38
N ALA A 363 21.10 -36.57 -15.17
CA ALA A 363 21.54 -37.92 -15.03
C ALA A 363 21.00 -38.62 -13.76
N ASP A 364 20.66 -37.88 -12.72
CA ASP A 364 20.07 -38.37 -11.46
C ASP A 364 18.54 -38.56 -11.53
N GLY A 365 17.93 -38.26 -12.66
CA GLY A 365 16.49 -38.35 -12.90
C GLY A 365 15.72 -37.09 -12.55
N SER A 366 16.33 -36.09 -11.94
CA SER A 366 15.74 -34.75 -11.84
C SER A 366 15.66 -34.08 -13.21
N ALA A 367 14.93 -33.01 -13.35
CA ALA A 367 14.95 -32.20 -14.56
C ALA A 367 15.02 -30.73 -14.20
N THR A 368 15.74 -29.95 -15.01
CA THR A 368 15.97 -28.52 -14.77
C THR A 368 15.58 -27.74 -16.01
N GLY A 369 14.81 -26.67 -15.84
CA GLY A 369 14.45 -25.76 -16.90
C GLY A 369 14.90 -24.34 -16.57
N LEU A 370 15.43 -23.63 -17.57
CA LEU A 370 15.71 -22.19 -17.49
C LEU A 370 14.56 -21.44 -18.15
N PHE A 371 13.95 -20.56 -17.38
CA PHE A 371 12.79 -19.77 -17.80
C PHE A 371 13.09 -18.29 -17.66
N LEU A 372 12.37 -17.44 -18.37
CA LEU A 372 12.51 -15.99 -18.34
C LEU A 372 11.23 -15.34 -17.79
N ARG A 373 11.40 -14.37 -16.89
CA ARG A 373 10.36 -13.43 -16.49
C ARG A 373 10.79 -12.03 -16.94
N SER A 374 10.01 -11.43 -17.82
CA SER A 374 10.20 -10.05 -18.28
C SER A 374 9.13 -9.17 -17.67
N VAL A 375 9.53 -8.01 -17.18
CA VAL A 375 8.63 -6.98 -16.62
C VAL A 375 8.88 -5.68 -17.37
N SER A 376 7.81 -5.05 -17.83
CA SER A 376 7.83 -3.70 -18.39
C SER A 376 6.78 -2.85 -17.69
N ASN A 377 7.16 -1.65 -17.26
CA ASN A 377 6.24 -0.71 -16.63
C ASN A 377 6.49 0.70 -17.14
N GLN A 378 5.47 1.29 -17.76
CA GLN A 378 5.51 2.64 -18.30
C GLN A 378 4.52 3.54 -17.56
N ILE A 379 4.98 4.74 -17.17
CA ILE A 379 4.12 5.76 -16.57
C ILE A 379 4.19 7.03 -17.41
N LEU A 380 3.03 7.55 -17.78
CA LEU A 380 2.86 8.86 -18.41
C LEU A 380 2.12 9.79 -17.46
N PHE A 381 2.67 10.97 -17.23
CA PHE A 381 2.11 11.97 -16.33
C PHE A 381 1.97 13.32 -17.03
N GLY A 382 0.87 14.01 -16.80
CA GLY A 382 0.64 15.37 -17.27
C GLY A 382 -0.15 16.20 -16.26
N LYS A 383 0.28 17.45 -16.02
CA LYS A 383 -0.38 18.42 -15.15
C LYS A 383 -0.41 19.81 -15.75
N LEU A 384 -1.53 20.50 -15.57
CA LEU A 384 -1.74 21.88 -16.01
C LEU A 384 -2.35 22.67 -14.85
N ASP A 385 -1.68 23.75 -14.45
CA ASP A 385 -2.17 24.71 -13.47
C ASP A 385 -2.49 26.03 -14.18
N HIS A 386 -3.68 26.59 -13.96
CA HIS A 386 -4.13 27.83 -14.58
C HIS A 386 -4.80 28.76 -13.57
N GLN A 387 -4.19 29.91 -13.30
CA GLN A 387 -4.75 30.98 -12.50
C GLN A 387 -5.77 31.77 -13.34
N ILE A 388 -7.06 31.47 -13.15
CA ILE A 388 -8.16 32.18 -13.89
C ILE A 388 -8.24 33.63 -13.46
N SER A 389 -8.14 33.85 -12.15
CA SER A 389 -8.14 35.18 -11.51
C SER A 389 -7.31 35.07 -10.21
N ASP A 390 -7.00 36.19 -9.57
CA ASP A 390 -6.27 36.20 -8.28
C ASP A 390 -6.94 35.32 -7.19
N ALA A 391 -8.25 35.09 -7.35
CA ALA A 391 -9.02 34.25 -6.41
C ALA A 391 -9.19 32.79 -6.86
N ASN A 392 -8.94 32.43 -8.13
CA ASN A 392 -9.34 31.13 -8.67
C ASN A 392 -8.22 30.44 -9.43
N LEU A 393 -7.82 29.27 -8.94
CA LEU A 393 -6.84 28.37 -9.58
C LEU A 393 -7.55 27.09 -10.03
N ILE A 394 -7.33 26.67 -11.27
CA ILE A 394 -7.72 25.35 -11.79
C ILE A 394 -6.48 24.51 -11.98
N THR A 395 -6.56 23.25 -11.58
CA THR A 395 -5.55 22.21 -11.84
C THR A 395 -6.19 21.04 -12.56
N LEU A 396 -5.59 20.63 -13.67
CA LEU A 396 -5.92 19.40 -14.39
C LEU A 396 -4.72 18.45 -14.32
N ARG A 397 -4.96 17.17 -14.00
CA ARG A 397 -3.92 16.13 -13.95
C ARG A 397 -4.43 14.87 -14.64
N ALA A 398 -3.54 14.21 -15.38
CA ALA A 398 -3.73 12.87 -15.89
C ALA A 398 -2.50 12.00 -15.57
N ASN A 399 -2.73 10.77 -15.14
CA ASN A 399 -1.71 9.75 -14.94
C ASN A 399 -2.17 8.47 -15.64
N PHE A 400 -1.32 7.92 -16.48
CA PHE A 400 -1.52 6.63 -17.13
C PHE A 400 -0.37 5.71 -16.78
N THR A 401 -0.68 4.49 -16.35
CA THR A 401 0.29 3.43 -16.07
C THR A 401 -0.04 2.23 -16.93
N ASP A 402 0.95 1.65 -17.58
CA ASP A 402 0.88 0.43 -18.37
C ASP A 402 1.95 -0.53 -17.82
N PHE A 403 1.48 -1.65 -17.28
CA PHE A 403 2.32 -2.69 -16.68
C PHE A 403 2.10 -4.01 -17.41
N GLU A 404 3.21 -4.66 -17.78
CA GLU A 404 3.20 -6.01 -18.33
C GLU A 404 4.26 -6.86 -17.64
N ARG A 405 3.88 -8.06 -17.22
CA ARG A 405 4.79 -9.12 -16.78
C ARG A 405 4.51 -10.38 -17.57
N GLU A 406 5.53 -10.87 -18.24
CA GLU A 406 5.49 -12.10 -19.00
C GLU A 406 6.42 -13.15 -18.38
N SER A 407 5.94 -14.39 -18.20
CA SER A 407 6.77 -15.54 -17.78
C SER A 407 6.69 -16.65 -18.81
N SER A 408 7.83 -17.25 -19.09
CA SER A 408 7.89 -18.43 -19.95
C SER A 408 7.55 -19.73 -19.23
N TYR A 409 7.47 -19.71 -17.89
CA TYR A 409 7.12 -20.87 -17.07
C TYR A 409 5.60 -21.03 -16.92
N LEU A 410 5.13 -22.28 -17.04
CA LEU A 410 3.70 -22.57 -17.19
C LEU A 410 2.91 -22.67 -15.89
N ASP A 411 3.57 -23.07 -14.79
CA ASP A 411 2.96 -23.18 -13.46
C ASP A 411 2.84 -21.82 -12.74
N GLU A 412 3.16 -20.72 -13.47
CA GLU A 412 3.00 -19.35 -13.02
C GLU A 412 2.04 -18.58 -13.94
N GLU A 413 1.71 -17.37 -13.56
CA GLU A 413 1.06 -16.42 -14.45
C GLU A 413 2.00 -16.14 -15.62
N SER A 414 1.69 -16.69 -16.79
CA SER A 414 2.53 -16.48 -17.96
C SER A 414 2.35 -15.09 -18.58
N LEU A 415 1.24 -14.44 -18.33
CA LEU A 415 1.01 -13.03 -18.70
C LEU A 415 0.18 -12.34 -17.64
N LYS A 416 0.66 -11.21 -17.14
CA LYS A 416 -0.07 -10.28 -16.29
C LYS A 416 0.04 -8.89 -16.89
N THR A 417 -1.10 -8.26 -17.15
CA THR A 417 -1.15 -6.85 -17.57
C THR A 417 -2.03 -6.06 -16.63
N GLU A 418 -1.64 -4.82 -16.33
CA GLU A 418 -2.45 -3.90 -15.53
C GLU A 418 -2.30 -2.49 -16.13
N ASP A 419 -3.39 -1.93 -16.63
CA ASP A 419 -3.40 -0.55 -17.12
C ASP A 419 -4.33 0.31 -16.28
N THR A 420 -3.83 1.50 -15.89
CA THR A 420 -4.61 2.46 -15.12
C THR A 420 -4.64 3.82 -15.79
N LEU A 421 -5.79 4.48 -15.73
CA LEU A 421 -5.92 5.88 -16.14
C LEU A 421 -6.62 6.66 -15.05
N THR A 422 -5.96 7.67 -14.49
CA THR A 422 -6.57 8.60 -13.52
C THR A 422 -6.58 10.01 -14.09
N VAL A 423 -7.73 10.64 -14.11
CA VAL A 423 -7.92 12.05 -14.51
C VAL A 423 -8.58 12.82 -13.38
N ILE A 424 -7.95 13.94 -12.98
CA ILE A 424 -8.44 14.81 -11.90
C ILE A 424 -8.59 16.22 -12.44
N ALA A 425 -9.73 16.86 -12.15
CA ALA A 425 -9.91 18.29 -12.27
C ALA A 425 -10.20 18.87 -10.88
N SER A 426 -9.48 19.91 -10.48
CA SER A 426 -9.71 20.62 -9.23
C SER A 426 -9.77 22.11 -9.44
N MET A 427 -10.57 22.78 -8.60
CA MET A 427 -10.68 24.23 -8.56
C MET A 427 -10.53 24.72 -7.13
N THR A 428 -9.55 25.57 -6.89
CA THR A 428 -9.35 26.27 -5.63
C THR A 428 -9.83 27.71 -5.77
N SER A 429 -10.78 28.13 -4.94
CA SER A 429 -11.34 29.48 -4.95
C SER A 429 -11.22 30.16 -3.60
N VAL A 430 -10.77 31.40 -3.58
CA VAL A 430 -10.67 32.23 -2.39
C VAL A 430 -11.90 33.11 -2.31
N ILE A 431 -12.58 33.09 -1.16
CA ILE A 431 -13.82 33.82 -0.92
C ILE A 431 -13.60 34.90 0.15
N GLY A 432 -13.39 36.11 -0.31
CA GLY A 432 -12.99 37.24 0.55
C GLY A 432 -11.63 36.97 1.21
N SER A 433 -11.41 37.49 2.42
CA SER A 433 -10.16 37.32 3.19
C SER A 433 -10.16 36.11 4.13
N ARG A 434 -11.28 35.41 4.25
CA ARG A 434 -11.47 34.38 5.32
C ARG A 434 -11.90 33.03 4.83
N GLY A 435 -12.40 32.90 3.60
CA GLY A 435 -12.92 31.66 3.03
C GLY A 435 -12.03 31.10 1.94
N VAL A 436 -11.98 29.79 1.82
CA VAL A 436 -11.30 29.10 0.69
C VAL A 436 -12.19 27.96 0.21
N ASN A 437 -12.27 27.71 -1.11
CA ASN A 437 -12.99 26.65 -1.83
C ASN A 437 -12.07 25.73 -2.61
N GLU A 438 -12.15 24.39 -2.40
CA GLU A 438 -11.57 23.38 -3.30
C GLU A 438 -12.65 22.35 -3.69
N PHE A 439 -13.00 22.37 -4.93
CA PHE A 439 -13.80 21.34 -5.58
C PHE A 439 -12.91 20.39 -6.35
N ARG A 440 -13.18 19.09 -6.28
CA ARG A 440 -12.45 18.04 -7.03
C ARG A 440 -13.43 17.05 -7.65
N ILE A 441 -13.11 16.65 -8.87
CA ILE A 441 -13.71 15.52 -9.55
C ILE A 441 -12.61 14.64 -10.09
N GLN A 442 -12.71 13.34 -9.85
CA GLN A 442 -11.80 12.31 -10.36
C GLN A 442 -12.58 11.26 -11.12
N SER A 443 -12.03 10.82 -12.26
CA SER A 443 -12.33 9.54 -12.88
C SER A 443 -11.07 8.70 -12.88
N ALA A 444 -11.20 7.44 -12.46
CA ALA A 444 -10.08 6.50 -12.48
C ALA A 444 -10.59 5.16 -13.00
N ASP A 445 -9.85 4.59 -13.96
CA ASP A 445 -10.08 3.25 -14.49
C ASP A 445 -8.85 2.40 -14.18
N ASP A 446 -9.06 1.12 -13.84
CA ASP A 446 -8.04 0.14 -13.49
C ASP A 446 -8.45 -1.21 -14.08
N ASN A 447 -7.61 -1.77 -14.97
CA ASN A 447 -7.91 -3.00 -15.69
C ASN A 447 -6.76 -3.98 -15.48
N LEU A 448 -7.07 -5.14 -14.93
CA LEU A 448 -6.11 -6.19 -14.63
C LEU A 448 -6.47 -7.46 -15.37
N ASP A 449 -5.54 -8.00 -16.16
CA ASP A 449 -5.62 -9.31 -16.77
C ASP A 449 -4.51 -10.22 -16.23
N ARG A 450 -4.90 -11.41 -15.75
CA ARG A 450 -3.98 -12.45 -15.31
C ARG A 450 -4.25 -13.73 -16.09
N LEU A 451 -3.34 -14.10 -16.97
CA LEU A 451 -3.53 -15.14 -17.96
C LEU A 451 -2.46 -16.22 -17.91
N SER A 452 -2.81 -17.40 -18.39
CA SER A 452 -1.86 -18.40 -18.85
C SER A 452 -1.79 -18.36 -20.40
N LYS A 453 -0.61 -18.36 -20.97
CA LYS A 453 -0.42 -18.42 -22.43
C LYS A 453 -0.93 -19.72 -23.07
N ARG A 454 -1.08 -20.79 -22.29
CA ARG A 454 -1.68 -22.04 -22.75
C ARG A 454 -3.18 -21.97 -22.56
N VAL A 455 -3.89 -22.02 -23.66
CA VAL A 455 -5.35 -21.99 -23.69
C VAL A 455 -5.87 -23.33 -24.20
N GLY A 456 -6.60 -24.04 -23.33
CA GLY A 456 -7.71 -24.83 -23.79
C GLY A 456 -7.48 -26.27 -24.17
N THR A 457 -6.47 -26.99 -23.63
CA THR A 457 -6.51 -28.45 -23.67
C THR A 457 -6.78 -29.05 -22.30
N PRO A 458 -7.58 -30.14 -22.18
CA PRO A 458 -7.89 -30.77 -20.88
C PRO A 458 -6.66 -31.29 -20.11
N ILE A 459 -5.50 -31.35 -20.77
CA ILE A 459 -4.24 -31.80 -20.17
C ILE A 459 -3.49 -30.67 -19.43
N GLU A 460 -3.91 -29.43 -19.62
CA GLU A 460 -3.22 -28.26 -19.04
C GLU A 460 -3.61 -27.98 -17.59
N ALA A 461 -4.46 -28.81 -17.02
CA ALA A 461 -4.78 -28.79 -15.58
C ALA A 461 -3.52 -28.86 -14.72
N GLN A 462 -3.53 -28.22 -13.55
CA GLN A 462 -2.43 -28.36 -12.60
C GLN A 462 -2.33 -29.78 -12.06
N VAL A 463 -1.17 -30.40 -12.21
CA VAL A 463 -0.84 -31.72 -11.66
C VAL A 463 0.13 -31.55 -10.51
N ARG A 464 -0.20 -32.10 -9.33
CA ARG A 464 0.62 -32.05 -8.13
C ARG A 464 1.02 -33.43 -7.66
N PHE A 465 2.32 -33.69 -7.61
CA PHE A 465 2.89 -34.96 -7.16
C PHE A 465 3.27 -34.89 -5.69
N ARG A 466 2.51 -35.56 -4.82
CA ARG A 466 2.77 -35.54 -3.39
C ARG A 466 3.86 -36.50 -2.95
N PHE A 467 4.09 -37.57 -3.72
CA PHE A 467 5.10 -38.59 -3.44
C PHE A 467 6.51 -38.18 -3.86
N ALA A 468 6.64 -37.30 -4.84
CA ALA A 468 7.92 -36.76 -5.33
C ALA A 468 8.32 -35.43 -4.68
N GLY A 469 7.75 -35.10 -3.53
CA GLY A 469 8.13 -33.94 -2.75
C GLY A 469 7.47 -32.62 -3.14
N PHE A 470 6.21 -32.66 -3.52
CA PHE A 470 5.38 -31.48 -3.79
C PHE A 470 5.61 -30.78 -5.14
N ASP A 471 6.23 -31.43 -6.11
CA ASP A 471 6.31 -30.87 -7.45
C ASP A 471 4.92 -30.64 -8.01
N SER A 472 4.74 -29.49 -8.67
CA SER A 472 3.53 -29.13 -9.44
C SER A 472 3.96 -28.81 -10.85
N VAL A 473 3.16 -29.25 -11.83
CA VAL A 473 3.35 -28.96 -13.25
C VAL A 473 2.00 -28.62 -13.87
N GLY A 474 2.03 -27.96 -15.02
CA GLY A 474 0.82 -27.58 -15.74
C GLY A 474 0.41 -26.13 -15.45
N LYS A 475 -0.83 -25.80 -15.79
CA LYS A 475 -1.37 -24.43 -15.66
C LYS A 475 -1.68 -24.10 -14.21
N PHE A 476 -1.30 -22.91 -13.77
CA PHE A 476 -1.67 -22.42 -12.44
C PHE A 476 -3.19 -22.38 -12.27
N ASP A 477 -3.71 -23.06 -11.23
CA ASP A 477 -5.13 -23.38 -11.11
C ASP A 477 -6.04 -22.18 -10.79
N PHE A 478 -5.50 -20.98 -10.52
CA PHE A 478 -6.27 -19.77 -10.26
C PHE A 478 -6.62 -18.93 -11.49
N LEU A 479 -6.08 -19.27 -12.68
CA LEU A 479 -6.25 -18.46 -13.89
C LEU A 479 -7.36 -19.00 -14.81
N PRO A 480 -8.01 -18.15 -15.63
CA PRO A 480 -7.76 -16.70 -15.79
C PRO A 480 -8.42 -15.85 -14.71
N ILE A 481 -7.91 -14.61 -14.50
CA ILE A 481 -8.54 -13.57 -13.71
C ILE A 481 -8.59 -12.30 -14.56
N PHE A 482 -9.77 -11.67 -14.65
CA PHE A 482 -9.98 -10.36 -15.25
C PHE A 482 -10.64 -9.46 -14.21
N VAL A 483 -10.19 -8.24 -14.07
CA VAL A 483 -10.82 -7.24 -13.21
C VAL A 483 -10.84 -5.90 -13.93
N GLU A 484 -12.00 -5.30 -14.04
CA GLU A 484 -12.20 -3.92 -14.49
C GLU A 484 -12.82 -3.12 -13.32
N GLU A 485 -12.19 -2.02 -12.95
CA GLU A 485 -12.68 -1.10 -11.93
C GLU A 485 -12.76 0.31 -12.50
N SER A 486 -13.93 0.94 -12.40
CA SER A 486 -14.12 2.34 -12.79
C SER A 486 -14.64 3.13 -11.60
N GLN A 487 -13.94 4.20 -11.22
CA GLN A 487 -14.30 5.06 -10.09
C GLN A 487 -14.65 6.46 -10.55
N LEU A 488 -15.73 7.00 -10.00
CA LEU A 488 -16.03 8.43 -9.99
C LEU A 488 -15.97 8.94 -8.55
N GLN A 489 -15.11 9.92 -8.26
CA GLN A 489 -15.11 10.64 -6.99
C GLN A 489 -15.43 12.11 -7.18
N ILE A 490 -16.30 12.64 -6.33
CA ILE A 490 -16.63 14.09 -6.26
C ILE A 490 -16.43 14.51 -4.81
N LYS A 491 -15.55 15.46 -4.59
CA LYS A 491 -15.25 16.00 -3.27
C LYS A 491 -15.33 17.51 -3.25
N ASN A 492 -15.93 18.04 -2.19
CA ASN A 492 -15.99 19.46 -1.95
C ASN A 492 -15.76 19.77 -0.48
N ASP A 493 -14.85 20.71 -0.20
CA ASP A 493 -14.36 21.01 1.14
C ASP A 493 -14.43 22.53 1.43
N PHE A 494 -14.98 23.04 2.58
CA PHE A 494 -15.14 24.46 3.01
C PHE A 494 -14.31 24.81 4.24
N SER A 495 -13.31 25.72 4.12
CA SER A 495 -12.62 26.33 5.27
C SER A 495 -13.03 27.79 5.46
N TYR A 496 -13.30 28.16 6.69
CA TYR A 496 -13.67 29.52 7.05
C TYR A 496 -13.04 29.94 8.39
N LEU A 497 -12.30 31.06 8.36
CA LEU A 497 -11.69 31.65 9.54
C LEU A 497 -12.64 32.61 10.23
N PHE A 498 -13.04 32.33 11.45
CA PHE A 498 -13.91 33.22 12.27
C PHE A 498 -13.29 33.49 13.63
N GLY A 499 -12.64 34.62 13.75
CA GLY A 499 -11.88 34.95 14.96
C GLY A 499 -10.79 33.93 15.23
N ALA A 500 -10.84 33.26 16.38
CA ALA A 500 -9.91 32.21 16.78
C ALA A 500 -10.27 30.80 16.24
N HIS A 501 -11.40 30.68 15.52
CA HIS A 501 -11.92 29.43 14.99
C HIS A 501 -11.50 29.24 13.54
N ASP A 502 -10.87 28.12 13.23
CA ASP A 502 -10.59 27.65 11.89
C ASP A 502 -11.49 26.44 11.56
N MET A 503 -12.67 26.76 11.02
CA MET A 503 -13.71 25.78 10.72
C MET A 503 -13.52 25.16 9.33
N LYS A 504 -13.78 23.85 9.21
CA LYS A 504 -13.79 23.13 7.94
C LYS A 504 -15.00 22.20 7.86
N PHE A 505 -15.66 22.17 6.70
CA PHE A 505 -16.80 21.31 6.39
C PHE A 505 -16.58 20.67 5.04
N GLY A 506 -17.12 19.50 4.79
CA GLY A 506 -17.00 18.91 3.47
C GLY A 506 -17.96 17.75 3.21
N VAL A 507 -18.05 17.44 1.91
CA VAL A 507 -18.75 16.28 1.38
C VAL A 507 -17.82 15.50 0.44
N ASP A 508 -17.90 14.17 0.50
CA ASP A 508 -17.08 13.27 -0.29
C ASP A 508 -17.96 12.10 -0.78
N TYR A 509 -18.17 12.03 -2.08
CA TYR A 509 -18.94 10.99 -2.75
C TYR A 509 -18.03 10.19 -3.66
N SER A 510 -18.12 8.86 -3.61
CA SER A 510 -17.51 7.97 -4.59
C SER A 510 -18.51 6.92 -5.05
N LYS A 511 -18.39 6.55 -6.32
CA LYS A 511 -19.06 5.42 -6.93
C LYS A 511 -18.01 4.60 -7.68
N ASP A 512 -17.98 3.30 -7.41
CA ASP A 512 -17.04 2.35 -7.97
C ASP A 512 -17.84 1.23 -8.66
N ASP A 513 -17.73 1.14 -9.98
CA ASP A 513 -18.32 0.08 -10.80
C ASP A 513 -17.25 -1.00 -11.03
N LEU A 514 -17.57 -2.25 -10.77
CA LEU A 514 -16.64 -3.36 -10.62
C LEU A 514 -17.10 -4.55 -11.44
N ALA A 515 -16.28 -5.02 -12.39
CA ALA A 515 -16.53 -6.23 -13.14
C ALA A 515 -15.35 -7.19 -13.00
N GLN A 516 -15.61 -8.47 -12.70
CA GLN A 516 -14.57 -9.48 -12.54
C GLN A 516 -14.95 -10.80 -13.22
N LEU A 517 -13.96 -11.53 -13.69
CA LEU A 517 -14.00 -12.97 -13.83
C LEU A 517 -13.03 -13.62 -12.85
N PHE A 518 -13.53 -14.52 -12.01
CA PHE A 518 -12.71 -15.46 -11.27
C PHE A 518 -13.39 -16.84 -11.30
N ALA A 519 -12.70 -17.82 -11.87
CA ALA A 519 -13.14 -19.22 -11.94
C ALA A 519 -11.96 -20.14 -11.59
N GLY A 520 -11.41 -19.99 -10.38
CA GLY A 520 -10.23 -20.75 -9.95
C GLY A 520 -10.45 -22.25 -9.98
N SER A 521 -9.53 -22.98 -10.61
CA SER A 521 -9.61 -24.42 -10.92
C SER A 521 -10.65 -24.77 -12.01
N ARG A 522 -10.93 -23.83 -12.92
CA ARG A 522 -11.79 -24.07 -14.09
C ARG A 522 -11.34 -25.27 -14.93
N ASP A 523 -10.04 -25.40 -15.17
CA ASP A 523 -9.43 -26.48 -15.95
C ASP A 523 -9.03 -27.67 -15.06
N GLY A 524 -9.30 -27.59 -13.75
CA GLY A 524 -9.01 -28.60 -12.76
C GLY A 524 -7.62 -28.48 -12.12
N ARG A 525 -7.49 -29.10 -10.96
CA ARG A 525 -6.23 -29.38 -10.29
C ARG A 525 -6.29 -30.78 -9.69
N TYR A 526 -5.28 -31.61 -9.97
CA TYR A 526 -5.26 -33.00 -9.61
C TYR A 526 -4.05 -33.31 -8.73
N ASP A 527 -4.28 -33.91 -7.56
CA ASP A 527 -3.24 -34.33 -6.62
C ASP A 527 -3.08 -35.85 -6.66
N PHE A 528 -1.84 -36.34 -6.84
CA PHE A 528 -1.51 -37.76 -6.88
C PHE A 528 -0.57 -38.12 -5.72
N ASN A 529 -0.82 -39.27 -5.05
CA ASN A 529 -0.06 -39.73 -3.91
C ASN A 529 1.00 -40.79 -4.26
N SER A 530 0.89 -41.43 -5.43
CA SER A 530 1.84 -42.44 -5.90
C SER A 530 2.03 -42.39 -7.43
N PRO A 531 3.15 -42.95 -7.95
CA PRO A 531 3.37 -43.11 -9.38
C PRO A 531 2.25 -43.90 -10.06
N GLU A 532 1.85 -45.01 -9.43
CA GLU A 532 0.80 -45.90 -9.92
C GLU A 532 -0.55 -45.15 -10.04
N ASP A 533 -0.86 -44.28 -9.09
CA ASP A 533 -2.06 -43.45 -9.16
C ASP A 533 -2.05 -42.53 -10.37
N PHE A 534 -0.90 -41.87 -10.63
CA PHE A 534 -0.76 -40.99 -11.81
C PHE A 534 -0.85 -41.76 -13.13
N LEU A 535 -0.15 -42.89 -13.24
CA LEU A 535 -0.15 -43.70 -14.46
C LEU A 535 -1.51 -44.33 -14.75
N SER A 536 -2.29 -44.65 -13.71
CA SER A 536 -3.65 -45.22 -13.83
C SER A 536 -4.76 -44.16 -13.85
N ASN A 537 -4.43 -42.90 -13.87
CA ASN A 537 -5.39 -41.76 -13.81
C ASN A 537 -6.27 -41.76 -12.55
N ASN A 538 -5.74 -42.24 -11.42
CA ASN A 538 -6.43 -42.32 -10.14
C ASN A 538 -5.95 -41.22 -9.20
N ALA A 539 -6.35 -39.95 -9.46
CA ALA A 539 -5.96 -38.85 -8.59
C ALA A 539 -6.54 -39.05 -7.15
N ASN A 540 -5.77 -38.79 -6.12
CA ASN A 540 -6.25 -38.80 -4.74
C ASN A 540 -7.42 -37.82 -4.54
N ARG A 541 -7.39 -36.70 -5.26
CA ARG A 541 -8.45 -35.70 -5.32
C ARG A 541 -8.30 -34.83 -6.56
N ALA A 542 -9.42 -34.29 -7.00
CA ALA A 542 -9.51 -33.22 -7.96
C ALA A 542 -10.16 -31.96 -7.34
N ARG A 543 -9.72 -30.80 -7.74
CA ARG A 543 -10.33 -29.53 -7.42
C ARG A 543 -10.86 -28.93 -8.70
N ILE A 544 -12.12 -28.65 -8.81
CA ILE A 544 -12.82 -28.25 -10.03
C ILE A 544 -13.77 -27.11 -9.74
N TRP A 545 -13.84 -26.13 -10.62
CA TRP A 545 -14.85 -25.07 -10.61
C TRP A 545 -16.12 -25.53 -11.33
N PHE A 546 -17.27 -25.31 -10.70
CA PHE A 546 -18.59 -25.43 -11.32
C PHE A 546 -19.37 -24.15 -11.09
N GLY A 547 -19.85 -23.54 -12.17
CA GLY A 547 -20.57 -22.28 -12.16
C GLY A 547 -20.24 -21.46 -13.39
N ASP A 548 -20.72 -20.22 -13.40
CA ASP A 548 -20.42 -19.31 -14.50
C ASP A 548 -18.90 -19.09 -14.60
N SER A 549 -18.36 -19.37 -15.75
CA SER A 549 -16.95 -19.18 -16.11
C SER A 549 -16.74 -18.17 -17.23
N THR A 550 -17.78 -17.40 -17.57
CA THR A 550 -17.77 -16.33 -18.56
C THR A 550 -17.51 -14.97 -17.88
N TYR A 551 -16.95 -14.03 -18.62
CA TYR A 551 -16.71 -12.67 -18.11
C TYR A 551 -17.92 -11.77 -18.42
N PRO A 552 -18.37 -10.95 -17.46
CA PRO A 552 -18.06 -10.98 -16.02
C PRO A 552 -18.93 -12.01 -15.28
N ASN A 553 -18.38 -12.65 -14.22
CA ASN A 553 -19.17 -13.44 -13.29
C ASN A 553 -19.31 -12.73 -11.91
N TYR A 554 -18.86 -11.51 -11.83
CA TYR A 554 -19.10 -10.51 -10.78
C TYR A 554 -19.21 -9.15 -11.46
N ASP A 555 -20.35 -8.47 -11.34
CA ASP A 555 -20.62 -7.15 -11.94
C ASP A 555 -21.45 -6.35 -10.93
N GLU A 556 -20.76 -5.55 -10.10
CA GLU A 556 -21.35 -4.94 -8.93
C GLU A 556 -20.90 -3.48 -8.76
N THR A 557 -21.67 -2.71 -8.02
CA THR A 557 -21.35 -1.33 -7.67
C THR A 557 -21.19 -1.18 -6.15
N GLN A 558 -20.22 -0.39 -5.71
CA GLN A 558 -20.16 0.12 -4.35
C GLN A 558 -20.17 1.65 -4.40
N ALA A 559 -21.02 2.29 -3.56
CA ALA A 559 -21.04 3.74 -3.43
C ALA A 559 -20.79 4.16 -1.98
N ALA A 560 -20.17 5.33 -1.77
CA ALA A 560 -20.00 5.89 -0.44
C ALA A 560 -20.23 7.40 -0.44
N LEU A 561 -21.00 7.87 0.55
CA LEU A 561 -21.25 9.28 0.78
C LEU A 561 -20.82 9.66 2.19
N ALA A 562 -20.02 10.71 2.30
CA ALA A 562 -19.59 11.20 3.60
C ALA A 562 -19.78 12.70 3.78
N PHE A 563 -20.12 13.08 5.00
CA PHE A 563 -20.15 14.47 5.46
C PHE A 563 -19.22 14.63 6.65
N TYR A 564 -18.53 15.76 6.74
CA TYR A 564 -17.74 16.06 7.90
C TYR A 564 -17.76 17.56 8.26
N GLY A 565 -17.51 17.82 9.54
CA GLY A 565 -17.27 19.15 10.07
C GLY A 565 -16.22 19.09 11.16
N GLN A 566 -15.31 20.06 11.18
CA GLN A 566 -14.32 20.22 12.21
C GLN A 566 -14.03 21.70 12.50
N ASP A 567 -13.49 21.97 13.70
CA ASP A 567 -12.99 23.26 14.09
C ASP A 567 -11.64 23.13 14.79
N SER A 568 -10.75 24.07 14.54
CA SER A 568 -9.47 24.25 15.26
C SER A 568 -9.50 25.61 15.94
N LEU A 569 -9.75 25.61 17.26
CA LEU A 569 -9.76 26.78 18.08
C LEU A 569 -8.35 27.10 18.57
N LYS A 570 -7.81 28.24 18.13
CA LYS A 570 -6.48 28.74 18.54
C LYS A 570 -6.65 29.83 19.62
N ARG A 571 -6.09 29.56 20.78
CA ARG A 571 -6.11 30.52 21.89
C ARG A 571 -4.72 30.58 22.55
N ASP A 572 -4.07 31.72 22.41
CA ASP A 572 -2.70 31.95 22.85
C ASP A 572 -1.75 30.87 22.30
N ASN A 573 -1.18 30.05 23.17
CA ASN A 573 -0.27 28.96 22.83
C ASN A 573 -0.96 27.58 22.72
N LEU A 574 -2.30 27.52 22.86
CA LEU A 574 -3.08 26.29 22.81
C LEU A 574 -3.94 26.24 21.55
N THR A 575 -3.83 25.19 20.78
CA THR A 575 -4.76 24.84 19.69
C THR A 575 -5.56 23.60 20.10
N LEU A 576 -6.89 23.68 20.03
CA LEU A 576 -7.80 22.57 20.24
C LEU A 576 -8.50 22.25 18.92
N SER A 577 -8.40 21.01 18.45
CA SER A 577 -9.04 20.53 17.24
C SER A 577 -10.11 19.51 17.59
N TYR A 578 -11.32 19.65 17.07
CA TYR A 578 -12.41 18.69 17.23
C TYR A 578 -13.23 18.60 15.97
N GLY A 579 -13.66 17.39 15.66
CA GLY A 579 -14.38 17.12 14.41
C GLY A 579 -15.22 15.87 14.48
N LEU A 580 -16.13 15.79 13.54
CA LEU A 580 -17.02 14.66 13.34
C LEU A 580 -17.12 14.34 11.85
N ARG A 581 -17.01 13.06 11.50
CA ARG A 581 -17.28 12.55 10.15
C ARG A 581 -18.36 11.48 10.24
N TYR A 582 -19.33 11.57 9.37
CA TYR A 582 -20.31 10.53 9.08
C TYR A 582 -20.05 9.98 7.67
N THR A 583 -20.05 8.68 7.51
CA THR A 583 -19.89 8.00 6.22
C THR A 583 -20.95 6.91 6.12
N SER A 584 -21.71 6.90 5.02
CA SER A 584 -22.61 5.81 4.64
C SER A 584 -22.01 5.13 3.43
N THR A 585 -21.89 3.80 3.47
CA THR A 585 -21.42 2.96 2.35
C THR A 585 -22.55 2.03 1.95
N ASP A 586 -22.95 2.14 0.69
CA ASP A 586 -23.86 1.25 -0.02
C ASP A 586 -23.00 0.14 -0.63
N ASN A 587 -23.07 -1.05 -0.03
CA ASN A 587 -22.29 -2.21 -0.44
C ASN A 587 -22.97 -2.94 -1.60
N PRO A 588 -22.25 -3.80 -2.36
CA PRO A 588 -22.83 -4.56 -3.47
C PRO A 588 -24.07 -5.36 -3.05
N ASP A 589 -25.14 -5.21 -3.81
CA ASP A 589 -26.40 -5.95 -3.55
C ASP A 589 -26.26 -7.48 -3.71
N GLY A 590 -25.41 -7.92 -4.56
CA GLY A 590 -24.80 -9.24 -4.79
C GLY A 590 -25.68 -10.49 -4.80
N LEU A 591 -26.97 -10.40 -4.53
CA LEU A 591 -27.76 -11.57 -4.14
C LEU A 591 -29.22 -11.59 -4.62
N GLU A 592 -29.54 -10.95 -5.75
CA GLU A 592 -30.87 -11.13 -6.37
C GLU A 592 -31.23 -12.60 -6.63
N HIS A 593 -30.24 -13.50 -6.61
CA HIS A 593 -30.43 -14.95 -6.81
C HIS A 593 -30.55 -15.76 -5.53
N MET A 594 -30.38 -15.15 -4.35
CA MET A 594 -30.58 -15.82 -3.06
C MET A 594 -31.94 -15.48 -2.44
N GLU A 595 -33.02 -15.64 -3.20
CA GLU A 595 -34.39 -15.35 -2.77
C GLU A 595 -34.87 -16.12 -1.52
N THR A 596 -34.07 -17.09 -1.05
CA THR A 596 -34.57 -18.01 -0.01
C THR A 596 -34.24 -17.63 1.42
N ASP A 597 -33.29 -16.71 1.70
CA ASP A 597 -32.85 -16.41 3.08
C ASP A 597 -32.58 -14.94 3.43
N GLY A 598 -32.78 -13.98 2.52
CA GLY A 598 -32.63 -12.55 2.83
C GLY A 598 -31.20 -12.12 3.22
N ARG A 599 -30.18 -12.77 2.68
CA ARG A 599 -28.77 -12.56 3.03
C ARG A 599 -28.13 -11.54 2.12
N GLN A 600 -28.57 -10.29 2.20
CA GLN A 600 -27.91 -9.15 1.57
C GLN A 600 -26.61 -8.83 2.32
N ILE A 601 -25.63 -8.30 1.60
CA ILE A 601 -24.45 -7.69 2.22
C ILE A 601 -24.93 -6.39 2.88
N PRO A 602 -24.75 -6.22 4.20
CA PRO A 602 -25.29 -5.05 4.87
C PRO A 602 -24.54 -3.78 4.47
N ASP A 603 -25.29 -2.68 4.30
CA ASP A 603 -24.71 -1.34 4.22
C ASP A 603 -24.11 -0.94 5.56
N THR A 604 -23.10 -0.06 5.52
CA THR A 604 -22.42 0.39 6.72
C THR A 604 -22.57 1.90 6.95
N GLU A 605 -22.78 2.28 8.21
CA GLU A 605 -22.92 3.66 8.65
C GLU A 605 -21.93 3.98 9.77
N ASN A 606 -21.01 4.88 9.51
CA ASN A 606 -19.85 5.12 10.36
C ASN A 606 -19.85 6.55 10.91
N LEU A 607 -19.85 6.69 12.25
CA LEU A 607 -19.72 7.98 12.93
C LEU A 607 -18.37 8.08 13.64
N ALA A 608 -17.51 8.99 13.19
CA ALA A 608 -16.11 9.10 13.60
C ALA A 608 -15.81 10.45 14.30
N PRO A 609 -16.06 10.58 15.61
CA PRO A 609 -15.62 11.73 16.38
C PRO A 609 -14.10 11.71 16.57
N ARG A 610 -13.49 12.91 16.54
CA ARG A 610 -12.04 13.13 16.69
C ARG A 610 -11.77 14.36 17.51
N PHE A 611 -10.77 14.27 18.38
CA PHE A 611 -10.30 15.36 19.22
C PHE A 611 -8.78 15.40 19.24
N GLY A 612 -8.21 16.59 19.26
CA GLY A 612 -6.78 16.79 19.37
C GLY A 612 -6.42 18.11 19.99
N PHE A 613 -5.18 18.23 20.46
CA PHE A 613 -4.62 19.45 21.00
C PHE A 613 -3.16 19.64 20.63
N ALA A 614 -2.71 20.89 20.57
CA ALA A 614 -1.31 21.26 20.49
C ALA A 614 -1.06 22.43 21.46
N LEU A 615 -0.07 22.26 22.33
CA LEU A 615 0.34 23.27 23.31
C LEU A 615 1.77 23.71 23.00
N ALA A 616 1.90 24.88 22.39
CA ALA A 616 3.21 25.48 22.12
C ALA A 616 3.84 25.97 23.42
N GLN A 617 5.14 25.78 23.57
CA GLN A 617 5.93 26.20 24.73
C GLN A 617 7.22 26.90 24.26
N ASP A 618 7.91 27.60 25.16
CA ASP A 618 9.20 28.23 24.88
C ASP A 618 9.16 29.12 23.62
N GLU A 619 8.12 29.95 23.48
CA GLU A 619 7.95 30.86 22.34
C GLU A 619 7.88 30.09 20.99
N GLY A 620 7.24 28.94 20.97
CA GLY A 620 7.10 28.10 19.77
C GLY A 620 8.28 27.17 19.47
N ARG A 621 9.30 27.10 20.34
CA ARG A 621 10.43 26.19 20.20
C ARG A 621 10.18 24.79 20.74
N SER A 622 9.06 24.56 21.39
CA SER A 622 8.65 23.25 21.88
C SER A 622 7.14 23.11 21.77
N VAL A 623 6.66 21.89 21.55
CA VAL A 623 5.23 21.57 21.49
C VAL A 623 4.93 20.25 22.20
N ILE A 624 3.84 20.24 22.97
CA ILE A 624 3.19 19.01 23.43
C ILE A 624 1.89 18.89 22.61
N ARG A 625 1.71 17.76 21.96
CA ARG A 625 0.53 17.50 21.14
C ARG A 625 -0.05 16.13 21.41
N GLY A 626 -1.31 15.95 21.09
CA GLY A 626 -1.96 14.67 21.23
C GLY A 626 -3.36 14.68 20.63
N GLY A 627 -3.92 13.48 20.51
CA GLY A 627 -5.27 13.33 20.01
C GLY A 627 -5.83 11.95 20.28
N ILE A 628 -7.15 11.86 20.16
CA ILE A 628 -7.92 10.62 20.25
C ILE A 628 -9.07 10.68 19.24
N GLY A 629 -9.39 9.55 18.62
CA GLY A 629 -10.51 9.49 17.67
C GLY A 629 -10.82 8.11 17.17
N PHE A 630 -12.00 7.99 16.59
CA PHE A 630 -12.44 6.80 15.88
C PHE A 630 -12.23 6.95 14.38
N PHE A 631 -11.83 5.83 13.76
CA PHE A 631 -11.56 5.73 12.34
C PHE A 631 -12.14 4.43 11.81
N PHE A 632 -12.65 4.45 10.58
CA PHE A 632 -13.28 3.29 9.95
C PHE A 632 -12.59 2.98 8.63
N GLY A 633 -12.21 1.71 8.47
CA GLY A 633 -11.58 1.22 7.24
C GLY A 633 -12.63 0.72 6.26
N ARG A 634 -12.62 1.24 5.03
CA ARG A 634 -13.50 0.74 3.95
C ARG A 634 -13.18 -0.73 3.65
N THR A 635 -14.21 -1.57 3.60
CA THR A 635 -14.08 -2.99 3.25
C THR A 635 -13.91 -3.14 1.74
N PRO A 636 -12.80 -3.79 1.25
CA PRO A 636 -12.62 -4.09 -0.16
C PRO A 636 -13.69 -5.05 -0.69
N THR A 637 -14.24 -4.77 -1.86
CA THR A 637 -15.36 -5.54 -2.43
C THR A 637 -14.97 -6.96 -2.87
N LEU A 638 -13.70 -7.25 -3.11
CA LEU A 638 -13.20 -8.62 -3.28
C LEU A 638 -13.64 -9.54 -2.15
N LEU A 639 -13.79 -9.00 -0.93
CA LEU A 639 -14.20 -9.79 0.24
C LEU A 639 -15.64 -10.28 0.12
N PHE A 640 -16.45 -9.68 -0.74
CA PHE A 640 -17.83 -10.06 -1.02
C PHE A 640 -17.99 -10.92 -2.30
N ALA A 641 -16.94 -10.96 -3.14
CA ALA A 641 -17.02 -11.61 -4.45
C ALA A 641 -17.43 -13.10 -4.39
N ASN A 642 -16.94 -13.84 -3.38
CA ASN A 642 -17.28 -15.26 -3.22
C ASN A 642 -18.78 -15.51 -2.98
N GLN A 643 -19.50 -14.56 -2.38
CA GLN A 643 -20.94 -14.67 -2.14
C GLN A 643 -21.76 -14.59 -3.45
N VAL A 644 -21.19 -13.93 -4.45
CA VAL A 644 -21.79 -13.80 -5.78
C VAL A 644 -21.36 -14.95 -6.69
N GLN A 645 -20.04 -15.18 -6.77
CA GLN A 645 -19.44 -16.12 -7.73
C GLN A 645 -19.48 -17.58 -7.30
N ALA A 646 -19.47 -17.85 -5.97
CA ALA A 646 -19.30 -19.18 -5.39
C ALA A 646 -20.16 -19.36 -4.15
N ASN A 647 -21.47 -19.13 -4.28
CA ASN A 647 -22.42 -19.15 -3.17
C ASN A 647 -22.95 -20.55 -2.84
N GLY A 648 -22.62 -21.59 -3.63
CA GLY A 648 -23.07 -22.97 -3.45
C GLY A 648 -24.49 -23.24 -3.94
N VAL A 649 -25.16 -22.25 -4.52
CA VAL A 649 -26.50 -22.38 -5.09
C VAL A 649 -26.40 -22.52 -6.62
N PRO A 650 -27.14 -23.48 -7.25
CA PRO A 650 -27.09 -23.61 -8.70
C PRO A 650 -27.41 -22.30 -9.43
N PRO A 651 -26.65 -21.90 -10.49
CA PRO A 651 -25.53 -22.64 -11.06
C PRO A 651 -24.19 -22.40 -10.36
N ASN A 652 -24.07 -21.49 -9.39
CA ASN A 652 -22.82 -20.98 -8.80
C ASN A 652 -22.31 -21.85 -7.66
N TYR A 653 -21.93 -23.10 -7.93
CA TYR A 653 -21.34 -23.98 -6.91
C TYR A 653 -19.93 -23.60 -6.49
N GLY A 654 -19.22 -22.84 -7.34
CA GLY A 654 -17.85 -22.47 -7.09
C GLY A 654 -16.87 -23.63 -7.17
N ARG A 655 -15.76 -23.50 -6.44
CA ARG A 655 -14.66 -24.48 -6.44
C ARG A 655 -14.94 -25.63 -5.48
N ILE A 656 -15.17 -26.82 -6.02
CA ILE A 656 -15.36 -28.04 -5.21
C ILE A 656 -14.09 -28.90 -5.18
N THR A 657 -13.98 -29.71 -4.13
CA THR A 657 -12.94 -30.74 -4.02
C THR A 657 -13.58 -32.11 -3.95
N VAL A 658 -13.23 -32.97 -4.88
CA VAL A 658 -13.80 -34.29 -5.07
C VAL A 658 -12.75 -35.36 -5.18
N ARG A 659 -13.14 -36.61 -4.92
CA ARG A 659 -12.30 -37.80 -5.09
C ARG A 659 -12.88 -38.73 -6.16
N PRO A 660 -12.08 -39.66 -6.69
CA PRO A 660 -12.59 -40.68 -7.59
C PRO A 660 -13.82 -41.38 -7.00
N GLY A 661 -14.85 -41.54 -7.85
CA GLY A 661 -16.13 -42.13 -7.45
C GLY A 661 -17.10 -41.20 -6.74
N GLN A 662 -16.73 -39.97 -6.41
CA GLN A 662 -17.66 -38.95 -5.94
C GLN A 662 -18.29 -38.17 -7.11
N ASN A 663 -19.50 -37.69 -6.91
CA ASN A 663 -20.17 -36.82 -7.87
C ASN A 663 -19.35 -35.53 -8.09
N GLY A 664 -19.21 -35.17 -9.35
CA GLY A 664 -18.40 -34.03 -9.76
C GLY A 664 -16.93 -34.33 -10.05
N TYR A 665 -16.47 -35.58 -9.82
CA TYR A 665 -15.12 -35.98 -10.24
C TYR A 665 -15.07 -36.17 -11.77
N VAL A 666 -14.08 -35.52 -12.38
CA VAL A 666 -13.78 -35.63 -13.81
C VAL A 666 -12.34 -36.08 -13.91
N ASP A 667 -12.06 -37.11 -14.73
CA ASP A 667 -10.70 -37.62 -14.93
C ASP A 667 -9.80 -36.60 -15.61
N LEU A 668 -8.52 -36.54 -15.19
CA LEU A 668 -7.51 -35.70 -15.81
C LEU A 668 -7.41 -36.04 -17.32
N GLY A 669 -7.43 -35.01 -18.16
CA GLY A 669 -7.45 -35.13 -19.60
C GLY A 669 -8.86 -35.17 -20.25
N THR A 670 -9.91 -35.18 -19.42
CA THR A 670 -11.29 -35.10 -19.88
C THR A 670 -11.79 -33.64 -19.82
N PRO A 671 -12.46 -33.14 -20.85
CA PRO A 671 -13.08 -31.80 -20.83
C PRO A 671 -14.07 -31.65 -19.65
N ILE A 672 -13.99 -30.54 -18.93
CA ILE A 672 -14.87 -30.21 -17.82
C ILE A 672 -16.00 -29.32 -18.36
N ASP A 673 -17.26 -29.77 -18.14
CA ASP A 673 -18.42 -28.90 -18.36
C ASP A 673 -18.68 -28.11 -17.06
N ASN A 674 -18.10 -26.91 -16.98
CA ASN A 674 -18.18 -26.09 -15.77
C ASN A 674 -19.59 -25.55 -15.49
N GLU A 675 -20.40 -25.35 -16.53
CA GLU A 675 -21.74 -24.75 -16.43
C GLU A 675 -22.82 -25.78 -16.05
N ASN A 676 -22.58 -27.06 -16.36
CA ASN A 676 -23.53 -28.14 -16.11
C ASN A 676 -22.95 -29.18 -15.14
N PRO A 677 -22.85 -28.89 -13.84
CA PRO A 677 -22.29 -29.80 -12.86
C PRO A 677 -23.11 -31.09 -12.75
N PRO A 678 -22.44 -32.24 -12.54
CA PRO A 678 -23.15 -33.49 -12.31
C PRO A 678 -24.10 -33.39 -11.10
N PRO A 679 -25.25 -34.07 -11.12
CA PRO A 679 -26.19 -34.05 -9.99
C PRO A 679 -25.59 -34.67 -8.73
N GLY A 680 -25.88 -34.08 -7.57
CA GLY A 680 -25.43 -34.56 -6.26
C GLY A 680 -24.04 -34.16 -5.85
N ILE A 681 -23.45 -33.09 -6.46
CA ILE A 681 -22.24 -32.46 -5.92
C ILE A 681 -22.55 -31.85 -4.56
N ILE A 682 -21.54 -31.83 -3.67
CA ILE A 682 -21.62 -31.23 -2.34
C ILE A 682 -20.89 -29.88 -2.39
N PRO A 683 -21.65 -28.74 -2.45
CA PRO A 683 -21.04 -27.41 -2.59
C PRO A 683 -20.42 -26.90 -1.30
N ALA A 684 -19.55 -25.92 -1.39
CA ALA A 684 -19.27 -24.98 -0.31
C ALA A 684 -20.22 -23.78 -0.44
N ILE A 685 -20.73 -23.29 0.69
CA ILE A 685 -21.58 -22.10 0.75
C ILE A 685 -20.77 -20.96 1.33
N SER A 686 -20.84 -19.80 0.70
CA SER A 686 -20.22 -18.57 1.21
C SER A 686 -21.25 -17.47 1.39
N TYR A 687 -21.24 -16.78 2.53
CA TYR A 687 -22.07 -15.58 2.75
C TYR A 687 -21.44 -14.60 3.74
N VAL A 688 -21.97 -13.38 3.78
CA VAL A 688 -21.60 -12.34 4.75
C VAL A 688 -22.56 -12.41 5.94
N ASP A 689 -22.04 -12.29 7.15
CA ASP A 689 -22.86 -12.21 8.37
C ASP A 689 -23.77 -10.97 8.26
N PRO A 690 -25.09 -11.09 8.53
CA PRO A 690 -25.98 -9.92 8.55
C PRO A 690 -25.57 -8.82 9.55
N ALA A 691 -24.74 -9.14 10.53
CA ALA A 691 -24.18 -8.19 11.48
C ALA A 691 -22.78 -7.69 11.06
N PHE A 692 -22.39 -7.89 9.80
CA PHE A 692 -21.13 -7.40 9.27
C PHE A 692 -21.10 -5.87 9.29
N ASP A 693 -19.94 -5.29 9.68
CA ASP A 693 -19.70 -3.84 9.72
C ASP A 693 -18.25 -3.56 9.33
N ASP A 694 -17.96 -2.31 9.00
CA ASP A 694 -16.60 -1.86 8.71
C ASP A 694 -15.71 -1.92 9.97
N ALA A 695 -14.44 -2.23 9.76
CA ALA A 695 -13.48 -2.26 10.85
C ALA A 695 -13.32 -0.87 11.48
N GLN A 696 -13.56 -0.79 12.80
CA GLN A 696 -13.40 0.42 13.60
C GLN A 696 -12.05 0.42 14.31
N THR A 697 -11.36 1.56 14.34
CA THR A 697 -10.12 1.74 15.08
C THR A 697 -10.24 2.93 16.02
N LEU A 698 -10.04 2.71 17.31
CA LEU A 698 -9.74 3.77 18.28
C LEU A 698 -8.24 4.04 18.25
N ARG A 699 -7.85 5.30 18.03
CA ARG A 699 -6.45 5.74 18.10
C ARG A 699 -6.28 6.83 19.12
N ALA A 700 -5.22 6.74 19.91
CA ALA A 700 -4.79 7.77 20.84
C ALA A 700 -3.28 7.98 20.71
N SER A 701 -2.85 9.21 20.81
CA SER A 701 -1.43 9.56 20.80
C SER A 701 -1.12 10.76 21.66
N VAL A 702 0.11 10.81 22.17
CA VAL A 702 0.70 11.97 22.81
C VAL A 702 2.17 12.06 22.38
N GLY A 703 2.63 13.28 22.11
CA GLY A 703 4.00 13.53 21.70
C GLY A 703 4.52 14.85 22.25
N TRP A 704 5.83 14.93 22.38
CA TRP A 704 6.58 16.13 22.66
C TRP A 704 7.69 16.29 21.65
N GLU A 705 7.87 17.51 21.14
CA GLU A 705 8.94 17.85 20.20
C GLU A 705 9.54 19.19 20.56
N ARG A 706 10.86 19.32 20.39
CA ARG A 706 11.61 20.53 20.70
C ARG A 706 12.65 20.84 19.63
N GLU A 707 12.72 22.11 19.24
CA GLU A 707 13.81 22.65 18.46
C GLU A 707 15.03 22.89 19.34
N LEU A 708 16.18 22.34 18.92
CA LEU A 708 17.47 22.43 19.62
C LEU A 708 18.38 23.52 19.09
N GLY A 709 17.93 24.23 18.02
CA GLY A 709 18.71 25.23 17.30
C GLY A 709 19.58 24.64 16.17
N ASN A 710 20.13 25.51 15.31
CA ASN A 710 20.96 25.12 14.15
C ASN A 710 20.31 24.07 13.25
N GLY A 711 18.99 24.12 13.10
CA GLY A 711 18.24 23.18 12.26
C GLY A 711 17.98 21.82 12.90
N TRP A 712 18.27 21.56 14.17
CA TRP A 712 18.00 20.32 14.88
C TRP A 712 16.68 20.35 15.63
N SER A 713 15.95 19.23 15.61
CA SER A 713 14.82 18.93 16.50
C SER A 713 14.96 17.54 17.10
N ALA A 714 14.38 17.37 18.29
CA ALA A 714 14.24 16.07 18.95
C ALA A 714 12.82 15.90 19.50
N GLY A 715 12.34 14.68 19.56
CA GLY A 715 10.99 14.41 20.06
C GLY A 715 10.78 12.98 20.52
N VAL A 716 9.66 12.78 21.19
CA VAL A 716 9.14 11.48 21.60
C VAL A 716 7.65 11.44 21.36
N ASP A 717 7.17 10.34 20.75
CA ASP A 717 5.76 10.08 20.50
C ASP A 717 5.39 8.73 21.12
N ALA A 718 4.22 8.66 21.76
CA ALA A 718 3.58 7.44 22.20
C ALA A 718 2.26 7.27 21.46
N VAL A 719 2.00 6.08 20.94
CA VAL A 719 0.81 5.75 20.15
C VAL A 719 0.16 4.50 20.73
N TYR A 720 -1.16 4.54 20.87
CA TYR A 720 -2.04 3.43 21.14
C TYR A 720 -3.07 3.31 20.03
N ALA A 721 -3.28 2.11 19.51
CA ALA A 721 -4.36 1.84 18.57
C ALA A 721 -5.02 0.50 18.91
N GLU A 722 -6.35 0.47 18.91
CA GLU A 722 -7.17 -0.72 19.13
C GLU A 722 -8.18 -0.81 18.01
N ALA A 723 -8.18 -1.91 17.27
CA ALA A 723 -9.15 -2.15 16.23
C ALA A 723 -10.09 -3.31 16.61
N SER A 724 -11.35 -3.11 16.30
CA SER A 724 -12.42 -4.11 16.41
C SER A 724 -13.16 -4.23 15.07
N GLY A 725 -13.91 -5.32 14.90
CA GLY A 725 -14.63 -5.53 13.65
C GLY A 725 -13.72 -5.87 12.46
N LEU A 726 -12.47 -6.30 12.70
CA LEU A 726 -11.62 -6.77 11.62
C LEU A 726 -12.24 -8.00 10.97
N GLN A 727 -12.24 -8.02 9.65
CA GLN A 727 -12.85 -9.11 8.90
C GLN A 727 -12.10 -10.44 9.12
N ARG A 728 -12.84 -11.52 9.25
CA ARG A 728 -12.34 -12.90 9.30
C ARG A 728 -13.38 -13.88 8.77
N ASN A 729 -12.92 -15.05 8.32
CA ASN A 729 -13.81 -16.13 7.87
C ASN A 729 -13.93 -17.21 8.92
N THR A 730 -15.16 -17.72 9.12
CA THR A 730 -15.44 -18.87 9.99
C THR A 730 -16.23 -19.91 9.21
N ASP A 731 -15.99 -21.19 9.47
CA ASP A 731 -16.77 -22.29 8.91
C ASP A 731 -17.85 -22.74 9.91
N TRP A 732 -19.09 -22.39 9.62
CA TRP A 732 -20.24 -22.75 10.49
C TRP A 732 -20.74 -24.18 10.28
N ASN A 733 -20.15 -24.94 9.35
CA ASN A 733 -20.49 -26.34 9.15
C ASN A 733 -19.67 -27.31 10.00
N ARG A 734 -18.81 -26.79 10.88
CA ARG A 734 -18.02 -27.60 11.80
C ARG A 734 -18.73 -27.79 13.13
N GLN A 735 -18.77 -29.04 13.60
CA GLN A 735 -19.22 -29.35 14.94
C GLN A 735 -18.04 -29.22 15.92
N PHE A 736 -18.12 -28.27 16.85
CA PHE A 736 -17.12 -28.14 17.90
C PHE A 736 -17.25 -29.30 18.89
N GLY A 737 -16.14 -30.05 19.11
CA GLY A 737 -16.07 -31.24 19.96
C GLY A 737 -15.48 -30.99 21.35
N GLY A 738 -15.16 -29.73 21.70
CA GLY A 738 -14.47 -29.38 22.94
C GLY A 738 -12.99 -29.12 22.75
N TYR A 739 -12.24 -29.16 23.84
CA TYR A 739 -10.78 -28.98 23.85
C TYR A 739 -10.10 -30.27 24.31
N ASP A 740 -8.88 -30.55 23.81
CA ASP A 740 -8.02 -31.60 24.35
C ASP A 740 -7.42 -31.19 25.70
N GLU A 741 -6.61 -32.06 26.30
CA GLU A 741 -5.97 -31.84 27.61
C GLU A 741 -5.00 -30.65 27.65
N TYR A 742 -4.57 -30.14 26.48
CA TYR A 742 -3.67 -28.99 26.31
C TYR A 742 -4.40 -27.71 25.91
N GLY A 743 -5.73 -27.77 25.68
CA GLY A 743 -6.55 -26.64 25.28
C GLY A 743 -6.62 -26.41 23.77
N ARG A 744 -6.23 -27.40 22.92
CA ARG A 744 -6.39 -27.32 21.46
C ARG A 744 -7.82 -27.66 21.08
N PRO A 745 -8.46 -26.92 20.14
CA PRO A 745 -9.80 -27.20 19.72
C PRO A 745 -9.90 -28.55 18.99
N MET A 746 -10.90 -29.33 19.35
CA MET A 746 -11.26 -30.59 18.73
C MET A 746 -12.51 -30.39 17.89
N TRP A 747 -12.50 -30.91 16.69
CA TRP A 747 -13.61 -30.77 15.75
C TRP A 747 -14.26 -32.12 15.49
N GLY A 748 -15.59 -32.16 15.57
CA GLY A 748 -16.41 -33.30 15.16
C GLY A 748 -16.66 -33.32 13.65
N GLY A 749 -17.70 -34.01 13.21
CA GLY A 749 -18.16 -34.01 11.82
C GLY A 749 -18.74 -32.68 11.36
N ARG A 750 -19.38 -32.71 10.20
CA ARG A 750 -20.23 -31.62 9.70
C ARG A 750 -21.54 -31.53 10.48
N ILE A 751 -22.08 -30.33 10.61
CA ILE A 751 -23.43 -30.11 11.11
C ILE A 751 -24.45 -30.50 10.01
N ARG A 752 -24.11 -30.21 8.74
CA ARG A 752 -24.88 -30.56 7.55
C ARG A 752 -24.05 -31.38 6.60
N ASP A 753 -24.48 -32.55 6.21
CA ASP A 753 -23.79 -33.47 5.30
C ASP A 753 -23.96 -33.11 3.81
N ASP A 754 -25.02 -32.35 3.49
CA ASP A 754 -25.35 -31.91 2.13
C ASP A 754 -24.48 -30.70 1.66
N VAL A 755 -23.67 -30.13 2.56
CA VAL A 755 -22.79 -28.99 2.30
C VAL A 755 -21.37 -29.33 2.75
N ALA A 756 -20.38 -28.97 1.96
CA ALA A 756 -18.98 -29.21 2.30
C ALA A 756 -18.49 -28.25 3.42
N GLU A 757 -18.77 -26.99 3.27
CA GLU A 757 -18.33 -25.90 4.13
C GLU A 757 -19.39 -24.79 4.12
N ILE A 758 -19.58 -24.10 5.23
CA ILE A 758 -20.41 -22.89 5.32
C ILE A 758 -19.49 -21.76 5.76
N LEU A 759 -18.87 -21.11 4.79
CA LEU A 759 -17.91 -20.05 5.02
C LEU A 759 -18.64 -18.73 5.26
N VAL A 760 -18.54 -18.20 6.47
CA VAL A 760 -19.18 -16.94 6.87
C VAL A 760 -18.12 -15.88 7.10
N ARG A 761 -18.27 -14.75 6.41
CA ARG A 761 -17.46 -13.57 6.63
C ARG A 761 -18.06 -12.73 7.75
N GLN A 762 -17.24 -12.41 8.74
CA GLN A 762 -17.68 -11.74 9.96
C GLN A 762 -16.73 -10.59 10.32
N SER A 763 -17.27 -9.55 10.96
CA SER A 763 -16.55 -8.43 11.58
C SER A 763 -16.29 -8.73 13.06
N ARG A 764 -15.37 -9.68 13.37
CA ARG A 764 -15.11 -10.15 14.74
C ARG A 764 -13.65 -10.09 15.16
N GLY A 765 -12.73 -9.88 14.23
CA GLY A 765 -11.31 -9.81 14.55
C GLY A 765 -10.97 -8.56 15.35
N GLU A 766 -9.92 -8.65 16.14
CA GLU A 766 -9.41 -7.59 17.01
C GLU A 766 -7.91 -7.41 16.82
N SER A 767 -7.41 -6.19 17.03
CA SER A 767 -5.97 -5.93 17.12
C SER A 767 -5.66 -4.82 18.12
N GLU A 768 -4.45 -4.86 18.70
CA GLU A 768 -3.92 -3.86 19.62
C GLU A 768 -2.47 -3.53 19.26
N TYR A 769 -2.18 -2.25 19.12
CA TYR A 769 -0.83 -1.74 18.88
C TYR A 769 -0.44 -0.69 19.91
N GLN A 770 0.78 -0.81 20.44
CA GLN A 770 1.38 0.14 21.38
C GLN A 770 2.81 0.43 20.95
N ALA A 771 3.19 1.69 20.87
CA ALA A 771 4.56 2.05 20.54
C ALA A 771 5.02 3.35 21.17
N VAL A 772 6.34 3.41 21.45
CA VAL A 772 7.06 4.65 21.80
C VAL A 772 8.17 4.85 20.78
N THR A 773 8.20 6.04 20.18
CA THR A 773 9.19 6.44 19.18
C THR A 773 10.00 7.63 19.69
N LEU A 774 11.32 7.48 19.68
CA LEU A 774 12.29 8.57 19.85
C LEU A 774 12.72 9.05 18.46
N LYS A 775 12.77 10.35 18.23
CA LYS A 775 13.17 10.93 16.95
C LYS A 775 14.15 12.09 17.10
N VAL A 776 15.07 12.20 16.18
CA VAL A 776 16.00 13.32 16.03
C VAL A 776 16.10 13.66 14.55
N ASN A 777 15.86 14.90 14.21
CA ASN A 777 15.94 15.37 12.84
C ASN A 777 16.83 16.62 12.73
N ARG A 778 17.47 16.76 11.60
CA ARG A 778 18.13 17.98 11.16
C ARG A 778 17.75 18.27 9.72
N ARG A 779 17.13 19.42 9.50
CA ARG A 779 16.83 19.86 8.12
C ARG A 779 18.14 20.19 7.37
N PHE A 780 18.09 20.17 6.06
CA PHE A 780 19.21 20.56 5.23
C PHE A 780 19.55 22.05 5.45
N THR A 781 20.63 22.30 6.20
CA THR A 781 21.17 23.62 6.40
C THR A 781 22.67 23.59 6.15
N GLY A 782 23.12 24.36 5.17
CA GLY A 782 24.51 24.44 4.79
C GLY A 782 25.03 23.24 4.00
N ARG A 783 25.24 22.06 4.61
CA ARG A 783 25.91 20.95 3.95
C ARG A 783 25.31 19.57 4.20
N TYR A 784 24.47 19.38 5.19
CA TYR A 784 23.96 18.05 5.52
C TYR A 784 22.56 18.06 6.10
N GLN A 785 21.87 16.96 5.87
CA GLN A 785 20.56 16.59 6.43
C GLN A 785 20.72 15.28 7.20
N PHE A 786 19.95 15.11 8.27
CA PHE A 786 19.99 13.91 9.07
C PHE A 786 18.60 13.63 9.67
N GLY A 787 18.18 12.37 9.64
CA GLY A 787 16.98 11.89 10.31
C GLY A 787 17.27 10.56 11.00
N ALA A 788 16.84 10.41 12.25
CA ALA A 788 16.91 9.14 12.95
C ALA A 788 15.66 8.95 13.81
N HIS A 789 15.13 7.74 13.81
CA HIS A 789 14.10 7.37 14.77
C HIS A 789 14.28 5.93 15.23
N TYR A 790 13.96 5.72 16.51
CA TYR A 790 13.92 4.43 17.15
C TYR A 790 12.52 4.20 17.72
N THR A 791 11.88 3.11 17.29
CA THR A 791 10.55 2.70 17.75
C THR A 791 10.67 1.40 18.55
N TRP A 792 10.13 1.42 19.76
CA TRP A 792 9.83 0.23 20.54
C TRP A 792 8.32 0.02 20.50
N GLY A 793 7.88 -1.12 19.95
CA GLY A 793 6.48 -1.41 19.68
C GLY A 793 6.07 -2.82 20.07
N LYS A 794 4.76 -3.04 20.13
CA LYS A 794 4.11 -4.32 20.29
C LYS A 794 2.81 -4.31 19.51
N ASP A 795 2.65 -5.29 18.61
CA ASP A 795 1.46 -5.51 17.78
C ASP A 795 0.87 -6.88 18.09
N ARG A 796 -0.41 -6.93 18.41
CA ARG A 796 -1.18 -8.14 18.67
C ARG A 796 -2.46 -8.15 17.88
N ASP A 797 -2.91 -9.32 17.47
CA ASP A 797 -4.20 -9.50 16.83
C ASP A 797 -4.73 -10.93 17.00
N THR A 798 -5.97 -11.13 16.59
CA THR A 798 -6.60 -12.45 16.51
C THR A 798 -6.47 -13.09 15.13
N ASP A 799 -6.09 -12.33 14.12
CA ASP A 799 -5.88 -12.77 12.73
C ASP A 799 -5.07 -11.72 11.97
N SER A 800 -3.87 -12.09 11.50
CA SER A 800 -2.98 -11.19 10.75
C SER A 800 -3.24 -11.20 9.24
N ASN A 801 -4.22 -11.95 8.75
CA ASN A 801 -4.48 -12.04 7.32
C ASN A 801 -4.92 -10.69 6.75
N GLU A 802 -4.17 -10.15 5.81
CA GLU A 802 -4.49 -8.88 5.17
C GLU A 802 -5.78 -8.98 4.35
N ARG A 803 -5.98 -10.10 3.63
CA ARG A 803 -7.08 -10.27 2.71
C ARG A 803 -7.43 -11.75 2.55
N SER A 804 -8.22 -12.31 3.46
CA SER A 804 -8.75 -13.66 3.28
C SER A 804 -9.98 -13.63 2.38
N ALA A 805 -9.79 -13.80 1.08
CA ALA A 805 -10.90 -13.96 0.15
C ALA A 805 -11.55 -15.36 0.29
N THR A 806 -10.73 -16.38 0.60
CA THR A 806 -11.18 -17.78 0.68
C THR A 806 -10.55 -18.48 1.88
N GLY A 807 -11.29 -19.41 2.47
CA GLY A 807 -10.79 -20.30 3.51
C GLY A 807 -10.91 -19.75 4.94
N VAL A 808 -10.76 -20.63 5.91
CA VAL A 808 -10.70 -20.32 7.34
C VAL A 808 -9.25 -20.28 7.76
N THR A 809 -8.82 -19.14 8.31
CA THR A 809 -7.41 -18.90 8.70
C THR A 809 -7.17 -19.01 10.20
N ILE A 810 -8.22 -19.29 10.97
CA ILE A 810 -8.22 -19.27 12.43
C ILE A 810 -8.38 -20.67 13.00
N SER A 811 -7.69 -20.93 14.11
CA SER A 811 -7.71 -22.25 14.76
C SER A 811 -9.03 -22.56 15.46
N ASP A 812 -9.68 -21.54 16.02
CA ASP A 812 -10.94 -21.70 16.76
C ASP A 812 -11.99 -20.70 16.29
N THR A 813 -13.12 -21.18 15.76
CA THR A 813 -14.23 -20.34 15.30
C THR A 813 -15.11 -19.80 16.44
N GLY A 814 -15.00 -20.35 17.64
CA GLY A 814 -15.82 -20.00 18.81
C GLY A 814 -15.12 -19.13 19.86
N ASN A 815 -13.80 -19.17 19.91
CA ASN A 815 -13.00 -18.52 20.95
C ASN A 815 -11.87 -17.66 20.35
N LEU A 816 -12.04 -16.35 20.34
CA LEU A 816 -11.03 -15.42 19.82
C LEU A 816 -9.75 -15.37 20.68
N ASP A 817 -9.88 -15.65 21.99
CA ASP A 817 -8.72 -15.63 22.90
C ASP A 817 -7.69 -16.71 22.56
N TYR A 818 -8.11 -17.83 21.95
CA TYR A 818 -7.21 -18.88 21.48
C TYR A 818 -6.23 -18.38 20.41
N ASP A 819 -6.71 -17.53 19.51
CA ASP A 819 -5.92 -16.95 18.42
C ASP A 819 -5.24 -15.62 18.81
N TRP A 820 -5.53 -15.08 20.01
CA TRP A 820 -4.91 -13.82 20.46
C TRP A 820 -3.42 -13.99 20.71
N GLY A 821 -2.60 -13.34 19.90
CA GLY A 821 -1.14 -13.46 19.99
C GLY A 821 -0.43 -12.25 19.37
N LEU A 822 0.90 -12.35 19.23
CA LEU A 822 1.63 -11.36 18.42
C LEU A 822 1.13 -11.41 16.97
N SER A 823 0.99 -10.24 16.37
CA SER A 823 0.69 -10.13 14.93
C SER A 823 1.88 -10.58 14.11
N ASP A 824 1.66 -11.12 12.90
CA ASP A 824 2.72 -11.39 11.92
C ASP A 824 3.53 -10.13 11.55
N ARG A 825 2.96 -8.95 11.83
CA ARG A 825 3.54 -7.62 11.60
C ARG A 825 4.35 -7.10 12.79
N ASP A 826 4.38 -7.81 13.94
CA ASP A 826 5.03 -7.31 15.14
C ASP A 826 6.55 -7.12 14.95
N ILE A 827 7.01 -5.87 15.05
CA ILE A 827 8.41 -5.48 15.11
C ILE A 827 8.68 -4.83 16.46
N LYS A 828 9.34 -5.56 17.35
CA LYS A 828 9.59 -5.10 18.73
C LYS A 828 10.53 -3.90 18.79
N HIS A 829 11.58 -3.91 17.99
CA HIS A 829 12.60 -2.85 17.92
C HIS A 829 12.85 -2.46 16.47
N ARG A 830 12.80 -1.18 16.16
CA ARG A 830 13.13 -0.67 14.84
C ARG A 830 13.93 0.62 14.95
N LEU A 831 15.05 0.69 14.25
CA LEU A 831 15.89 1.88 14.11
C LEU A 831 16.03 2.19 12.61
N VAL A 832 15.69 3.40 12.22
CA VAL A 832 15.96 3.92 10.87
C VAL A 832 16.80 5.17 11.02
N VAL A 833 17.89 5.24 10.24
CA VAL A 833 18.73 6.44 10.16
C VAL A 833 18.89 6.80 8.68
N THR A 834 18.58 8.04 8.35
CA THR A 834 18.79 8.61 7.01
C THR A 834 19.74 9.78 7.07
N GLY A 835 20.56 9.96 6.08
CA GLY A 835 21.48 11.07 6.04
C GLY A 835 21.97 11.41 4.65
N MET A 836 22.31 12.68 4.47
CA MET A 836 22.94 13.20 3.26
C MET A 836 23.96 14.26 3.63
N ILE A 837 25.11 14.24 2.98
CA ILE A 837 26.16 15.23 3.14
C ILE A 837 26.73 15.66 1.79
N GLN A 838 26.81 16.97 1.56
CA GLN A 838 27.53 17.54 0.44
C GLN A 838 29.00 17.78 0.81
N LEU A 839 29.87 17.21 0.02
CA LEU A 839 31.33 17.28 0.17
C LEU A 839 31.95 18.30 -0.78
N PRO A 840 33.20 18.75 -0.54
CA PRO A 840 33.94 19.58 -1.50
C PRO A 840 34.02 18.96 -2.89
N ALA A 841 34.16 19.77 -3.90
CA ALA A 841 34.25 19.39 -5.30
C ALA A 841 32.94 18.72 -5.83
N ASP A 842 31.80 19.15 -5.32
CA ASP A 842 30.48 18.72 -5.75
C ASP A 842 30.24 17.20 -5.64
N PHE A 843 30.83 16.54 -4.64
CA PHE A 843 30.46 15.19 -4.25
C PHE A 843 29.32 15.23 -3.24
N GLN A 844 28.47 14.19 -3.29
CA GLN A 844 27.42 13.95 -2.30
C GLN A 844 27.46 12.49 -1.85
N ILE A 845 27.29 12.27 -0.56
CA ILE A 845 27.05 10.94 0.02
C ILE A 845 25.72 10.99 0.71
N SER A 846 24.89 10.01 0.43
CA SER A 846 23.64 9.78 1.17
C SER A 846 23.49 8.31 1.53
N GLY A 847 22.70 8.02 2.55
CA GLY A 847 22.53 6.64 3.00
C GLY A 847 21.33 6.43 3.91
N ILE A 848 20.97 5.17 4.01
CA ILE A 848 19.89 4.64 4.87
C ILE A 848 20.49 3.49 5.67
N LEU A 849 20.31 3.52 7.00
CA LEU A 849 20.51 2.38 7.87
C LEU A 849 19.14 1.96 8.39
N ASN A 850 18.80 0.71 8.20
CA ASN A 850 17.59 0.09 8.74
C ASN A 850 17.98 -1.10 9.61
N TYR A 851 17.49 -1.11 10.86
CA TYR A 851 17.57 -2.25 11.76
C TYR A 851 16.17 -2.56 12.28
N GLN A 852 15.78 -3.82 12.26
CA GLN A 852 14.52 -4.27 12.86
C GLN A 852 14.65 -5.66 13.47
N SER A 853 13.92 -5.89 14.58
CA SER A 853 13.75 -7.25 15.13
C SER A 853 13.11 -8.17 14.10
N GLY A 854 13.49 -9.42 14.10
CA GLY A 854 12.86 -10.44 13.26
C GLY A 854 11.36 -10.54 13.48
N TYR A 855 10.63 -10.82 12.43
CA TYR A 855 9.19 -11.07 12.48
C TYR A 855 8.89 -12.35 13.28
N PRO A 856 7.79 -12.40 14.01
CA PRO A 856 7.40 -13.60 14.72
C PRO A 856 6.90 -14.70 13.78
N TYR A 857 6.89 -15.94 14.27
CA TYR A 857 6.28 -17.08 13.59
C TYR A 857 5.68 -18.07 14.59
N THR A 858 4.71 -18.86 14.10
CA THR A 858 3.97 -19.84 14.89
C THR A 858 4.58 -21.23 14.71
N LEU A 859 4.76 -21.96 15.79
CA LEU A 859 5.02 -23.39 15.76
C LEU A 859 3.70 -24.15 15.69
N VAL A 860 3.57 -25.09 14.76
CA VAL A 860 2.35 -25.86 14.51
C VAL A 860 2.61 -27.36 14.58
N ASP A 861 1.58 -28.14 14.90
CA ASP A 861 1.61 -29.61 14.88
C ASP A 861 0.86 -30.15 13.65
N SER A 862 1.54 -30.31 12.54
CA SER A 862 0.96 -30.83 11.30
C SER A 862 0.63 -32.34 11.35
N GLY A 863 1.16 -33.05 12.33
CA GLY A 863 0.88 -34.46 12.57
C GLY A 863 -0.30 -34.72 13.50
N PHE A 864 -0.84 -33.66 14.12
CA PHE A 864 -2.05 -33.77 14.93
C PHE A 864 -3.19 -34.35 14.08
N ASP A 865 -3.82 -35.41 14.60
CA ASP A 865 -4.73 -36.23 13.82
C ASP A 865 -5.90 -35.40 13.26
N ARG A 866 -5.79 -35.03 11.98
CA ARG A 866 -6.85 -34.34 11.23
C ARG A 866 -8.13 -35.17 11.09
N VAL A 867 -8.10 -36.47 11.47
CA VAL A 867 -9.30 -37.32 11.59
C VAL A 867 -10.22 -36.79 12.68
N ALA A 868 -9.68 -36.10 13.68
CA ALA A 868 -10.48 -35.39 14.67
C ALA A 868 -11.33 -34.25 14.05
N CYS A 869 -10.95 -33.75 12.89
CA CYS A 869 -11.79 -32.82 12.11
C CYS A 869 -12.90 -33.54 11.32
N GLY A 870 -12.98 -34.87 11.35
CA GLY A 870 -14.03 -35.65 10.68
C GLY A 870 -13.97 -35.67 9.16
N PHE A 871 -12.98 -35.00 8.52
CA PHE A 871 -12.90 -34.86 7.07
C PHE A 871 -11.47 -34.80 6.56
N PRO A 872 -11.27 -35.31 5.35
CA PRO A 872 -10.12 -34.95 4.54
C PRO A 872 -10.34 -33.56 3.94
N ILE A 873 -10.56 -32.53 4.76
CA ILE A 873 -10.85 -31.19 4.28
C ILE A 873 -9.67 -30.26 4.48
N PHE A 874 -9.49 -29.42 3.49
CA PHE A 874 -8.44 -28.47 3.22
C PHE A 874 -8.26 -27.36 4.26
N ASN A 875 -9.23 -27.14 5.15
CA ASN A 875 -9.35 -25.92 5.93
C ASN A 875 -9.34 -26.17 7.44
N CYS A 876 -8.91 -27.36 7.93
CA CYS A 876 -8.52 -27.46 9.32
C CYS A 876 -7.16 -26.77 9.46
N PRO A 877 -7.06 -25.62 10.15
CA PRO A 877 -5.77 -25.04 10.47
C PRO A 877 -4.95 -26.02 11.30
N ASP A 878 -3.65 -26.07 11.05
CA ASP A 878 -2.75 -26.86 11.89
C ASP A 878 -2.83 -26.28 13.31
N PRO A 879 -3.10 -27.10 14.35
CA PRO A 879 -3.16 -26.62 15.73
C PRO A 879 -1.79 -26.13 16.19
N TYR A 880 -1.77 -25.26 17.17
CA TYR A 880 -0.54 -24.80 17.78
C TYR A 880 0.23 -25.98 18.41
N ALA A 881 1.55 -25.91 18.34
CA ALA A 881 2.44 -26.95 18.85
C ALA A 881 2.36 -27.07 20.37
N ILE A 882 2.66 -28.28 20.88
CA ILE A 882 2.88 -28.52 22.30
C ILE A 882 4.35 -28.77 22.48
N MET A 883 5.02 -27.96 23.30
CA MET A 883 6.41 -28.09 23.67
C MET A 883 6.52 -28.29 25.18
N ASP A 884 7.20 -29.34 25.61
CA ASP A 884 7.36 -29.70 27.03
C ASP A 884 6.04 -29.76 27.82
N GLY A 885 4.98 -30.24 27.19
CA GLY A 885 3.63 -30.34 27.79
C GLY A 885 2.88 -29.02 27.91
N VAL A 886 3.33 -27.95 27.24
CA VAL A 886 2.70 -26.64 27.24
C VAL A 886 2.29 -26.26 25.81
N LEU A 887 1.07 -25.74 25.66
CA LEU A 887 0.59 -25.19 24.38
C LEU A 887 1.40 -23.94 24.05
N VAL A 888 2.05 -23.94 22.90
CA VAL A 888 2.80 -22.80 22.39
C VAL A 888 1.85 -21.91 21.61
N GLY A 889 1.65 -20.68 22.08
CA GLY A 889 0.71 -19.75 21.47
C GLY A 889 1.14 -19.27 20.08
N ARG A 890 0.22 -18.58 19.40
CA ARG A 890 0.48 -18.00 18.09
C ARG A 890 1.65 -17.01 18.15
N ASN A 891 2.54 -17.10 17.15
CA ASN A 891 3.68 -16.17 16.95
C ASN A 891 4.60 -16.04 18.19
N SER A 892 4.83 -17.14 18.87
CA SER A 892 5.71 -17.20 20.07
C SER A 892 7.20 -17.07 19.77
N GLU A 893 7.62 -17.48 18.57
CA GLU A 893 9.00 -17.50 18.13
C GLU A 893 9.32 -16.33 17.20
N ARG A 894 10.62 -16.03 16.98
CA ARG A 894 11.06 -14.94 16.10
C ARG A 894 12.16 -15.39 15.14
N ASN A 895 12.07 -14.89 13.93
CA ASN A 895 13.13 -14.94 12.93
C ASN A 895 14.34 -14.07 13.36
N GLU A 896 15.43 -14.15 12.62
CA GLU A 896 16.58 -13.28 12.80
C GLU A 896 16.23 -11.80 12.59
N SER A 897 16.99 -10.92 13.25
CA SER A 897 16.87 -9.47 13.03
C SER A 897 17.39 -9.12 11.64
N ILE A 898 16.75 -8.15 11.01
CA ILE A 898 17.12 -7.61 9.71
C ILE A 898 17.93 -6.33 9.92
N GLN A 899 19.08 -6.25 9.26
CA GLN A 899 19.92 -5.07 9.26
C GLN A 899 20.44 -4.80 7.86
N THR A 900 20.25 -3.58 7.33
CA THR A 900 20.77 -3.16 6.03
C THR A 900 21.35 -1.77 6.12
N VAL A 901 22.37 -1.52 5.30
CA VAL A 901 22.96 -0.20 5.08
C VAL A 901 23.03 0.02 3.59
N ASP A 902 22.30 1.03 3.10
CA ASP A 902 22.29 1.42 1.71
C ASP A 902 23.00 2.78 1.57
N VAL A 903 23.85 2.91 0.57
CA VAL A 903 24.68 4.12 0.37
C VAL A 903 24.68 4.53 -1.09
N ARG A 904 24.52 5.82 -1.33
CA ARG A 904 24.71 6.44 -2.64
C ARG A 904 25.88 7.44 -2.58
N VAL A 905 26.76 7.36 -3.55
CA VAL A 905 27.84 8.32 -3.79
C VAL A 905 27.62 8.96 -5.15
N GLY A 906 27.42 10.26 -5.17
CA GLY A 906 27.18 11.02 -6.38
C GLY A 906 28.20 12.14 -6.62
N LYS A 907 28.38 12.51 -7.88
CA LYS A 907 29.22 13.64 -8.34
C LYS A 907 28.41 14.51 -9.27
N PHE A 908 28.33 15.80 -8.97
CA PHE A 908 27.65 16.78 -9.80
C PHE A 908 28.65 17.47 -10.73
N PHE A 909 28.28 17.56 -12.00
CA PHE A 909 28.99 18.36 -13.02
C PHE A 909 28.06 19.49 -13.44
N ARG A 910 28.49 20.73 -13.25
CA ARG A 910 27.72 21.92 -13.62
C ARG A 910 28.26 22.54 -14.89
N PHE A 911 27.40 22.86 -15.86
CA PHE A 911 27.71 23.40 -17.15
C PHE A 911 26.98 24.76 -17.34
N GLY A 912 27.65 25.87 -17.04
CA GLY A 912 27.02 27.19 -17.06
C GLY A 912 25.89 27.36 -16.03
N ASP A 913 24.98 28.27 -16.30
CA ASP A 913 23.85 28.57 -15.44
C ASP A 913 22.65 27.62 -15.77
N GLY A 914 22.35 26.67 -14.86
CA GLY A 914 21.16 25.86 -14.93
C GLY A 914 21.32 24.41 -15.43
N LEU A 915 22.41 24.03 -16.07
CA LEU A 915 22.67 22.68 -16.57
C LEU A 915 23.49 21.86 -15.56
N ARG A 916 23.00 20.68 -15.17
CA ARG A 916 23.68 19.79 -14.21
C ARG A 916 23.59 18.35 -14.68
N LEU A 917 24.71 17.63 -14.65
CA LEU A 917 24.79 16.19 -14.79
C LEU A 917 25.22 15.59 -13.45
N ASP A 918 24.38 14.72 -12.91
CA ASP A 918 24.64 13.91 -11.71
C ASP A 918 25.01 12.50 -12.16
N VAL A 919 26.18 12.01 -11.77
CA VAL A 919 26.58 10.62 -11.95
C VAL A 919 26.74 10.00 -10.58
N PHE A 920 26.15 8.83 -10.36
CA PHE A 920 26.14 8.20 -9.05
C PHE A 920 26.24 6.68 -9.11
N VAL A 921 26.74 6.14 -8.01
CA VAL A 921 26.75 4.71 -7.71
C VAL A 921 25.99 4.50 -6.41
N GLU A 922 25.11 3.53 -6.41
CA GLU A 922 24.36 3.08 -5.24
C GLU A 922 24.79 1.66 -4.86
N ALA A 923 24.94 1.42 -3.57
CA ALA A 923 25.20 0.10 -3.01
C ALA A 923 24.07 -0.21 -2.02
N PHE A 924 23.30 -1.23 -2.32
CA PHE A 924 22.24 -1.74 -1.45
C PHE A 924 22.80 -2.91 -0.63
N ASN A 925 22.46 -2.96 0.66
CA ASN A 925 23.04 -3.90 1.61
C ASN A 925 24.57 -3.91 1.55
N LEU A 926 25.20 -2.74 1.69
CA LEU A 926 26.62 -2.48 1.50
C LEU A 926 27.54 -3.51 2.19
N PHE A 927 27.15 -3.99 3.37
CA PHE A 927 27.93 -4.93 4.18
C PHE A 927 27.61 -6.39 3.92
N ASP A 928 26.74 -6.68 2.94
CA ASP A 928 26.27 -8.01 2.60
C ASP A 928 25.74 -8.78 3.82
N GLN A 929 24.97 -8.10 4.63
CA GLN A 929 24.41 -8.67 5.85
C GLN A 929 23.26 -9.63 5.52
N ASN A 930 23.48 -10.91 5.71
CA ASN A 930 22.51 -11.94 5.46
C ASN A 930 21.69 -12.23 6.72
N SER A 931 20.37 -12.17 6.59
CA SER A 931 19.40 -12.51 7.63
C SER A 931 18.47 -13.58 7.11
N PHE A 932 18.20 -14.60 7.94
CA PHE A 932 17.43 -15.76 7.52
C PHE A 932 16.13 -15.90 8.30
N GLY A 933 15.14 -16.49 7.62
CA GLY A 933 13.84 -16.83 8.20
C GLY A 933 13.62 -18.33 8.29
N VAL A 934 12.78 -18.73 9.24
CA VAL A 934 12.38 -20.12 9.44
C VAL A 934 11.25 -20.47 8.48
N GLY A 935 11.50 -21.43 7.61
CA GLY A 935 10.51 -21.92 6.62
C GLY A 935 9.39 -22.73 7.26
N PHE A 936 8.31 -22.95 6.50
CA PHE A 936 7.12 -23.65 7.00
C PHE A 936 7.46 -25.07 7.51
N SER A 937 8.31 -25.82 6.82
CA SER A 937 8.71 -27.18 7.24
C SER A 937 9.45 -27.21 8.57
N GLN A 938 10.21 -26.16 8.87
CA GLN A 938 10.99 -26.01 10.11
C GLN A 938 10.16 -25.43 11.28
N ARG A 939 8.90 -25.13 11.07
CA ARG A 939 7.94 -24.70 12.11
C ARG A 939 7.02 -25.81 12.56
N ASN A 940 7.07 -26.97 11.87
CA ASN A 940 6.16 -28.07 12.09
C ASN A 940 6.77 -29.14 12.99
N ILE A 941 6.04 -29.52 14.00
CA ILE A 941 6.20 -30.80 14.68
C ILE A 941 5.24 -31.83 14.07
N ASN A 942 5.50 -33.09 14.24
CA ASN A 942 4.67 -34.16 13.69
C ASN A 942 4.17 -35.06 14.83
N ASN A 943 2.94 -34.85 15.27
CA ASN A 943 2.27 -35.58 16.34
C ASN A 943 3.15 -35.66 17.61
N GLY A 944 3.63 -34.49 18.06
CA GLY A 944 4.52 -34.38 19.22
C GLY A 944 5.98 -34.77 18.97
N ASN A 945 6.33 -35.29 17.78
CA ASN A 945 7.72 -35.53 17.40
C ASN A 945 8.36 -34.23 16.93
N VAL A 946 9.35 -33.76 17.68
CA VAL A 946 10.13 -32.56 17.36
C VAL A 946 11.25 -32.92 16.39
N PRO A 947 11.27 -32.47 15.14
CA PRO A 947 12.38 -32.75 14.23
C PRO A 947 13.64 -31.96 14.62
N ASP A 948 14.79 -32.51 14.36
CA ASP A 948 16.09 -31.84 14.64
C ASP A 948 16.25 -30.52 13.87
N THR A 949 15.47 -30.34 12.79
CA THR A 949 15.46 -29.12 11.97
C THR A 949 14.46 -28.04 12.48
N LEU A 950 13.76 -28.28 13.61
CA LEU A 950 12.80 -27.31 14.14
C LEU A 950 13.48 -25.99 14.48
N GLY A 951 12.94 -24.89 13.94
CA GLY A 951 13.45 -23.55 14.20
C GLY A 951 14.74 -23.19 13.42
N ILE A 952 15.31 -24.10 12.62
CA ILE A 952 16.50 -23.78 11.81
C ILE A 952 16.08 -22.88 10.64
N PRO A 953 16.68 -21.68 10.46
CA PRO A 953 16.38 -20.80 9.34
C PRO A 953 16.71 -21.44 7.99
N SER A 954 15.86 -21.22 6.99
CA SER A 954 15.95 -21.94 5.71
C SER A 954 15.77 -21.08 4.46
N PHE A 955 15.46 -19.79 4.62
CA PHE A 955 15.36 -18.87 3.49
C PHE A 955 15.88 -17.48 3.85
N LEU A 956 16.45 -16.78 2.88
CA LEU A 956 17.01 -15.45 3.04
C LEU A 956 15.88 -14.41 3.14
N THR A 957 15.97 -13.48 4.09
CA THR A 957 15.02 -12.40 4.31
C THR A 957 15.55 -11.03 3.89
N THR A 958 16.85 -10.93 3.59
CA THR A 958 17.52 -9.77 3.01
C THR A 958 17.96 -10.08 1.58
N SER A 959 18.03 -9.09 0.72
CA SER A 959 18.72 -9.25 -0.56
C SER A 959 20.23 -9.22 -0.35
N PRO A 960 21.03 -9.99 -1.11
CA PRO A 960 22.49 -9.86 -1.11
C PRO A 960 22.89 -8.46 -1.54
N ARG A 961 24.18 -8.09 -1.34
CA ARG A 961 24.68 -6.78 -1.78
C ARG A 961 24.50 -6.63 -3.29
N GLN A 962 23.97 -5.48 -3.69
CA GLN A 962 23.80 -5.11 -5.10
C GLN A 962 24.31 -3.70 -5.35
N LEU A 963 24.93 -3.49 -6.52
CA LEU A 963 25.34 -2.19 -6.97
C LEU A 963 24.42 -1.72 -8.12
N GLN A 964 24.22 -0.41 -8.21
CA GLN A 964 23.48 0.25 -9.27
C GLN A 964 24.27 1.48 -9.73
N ILE A 965 24.32 1.74 -11.03
CA ILE A 965 24.94 2.92 -11.62
C ILE A 965 23.85 3.76 -12.26
N GLY A 966 23.91 5.06 -12.08
CA GLY A 966 22.95 5.97 -12.69
C GLY A 966 23.52 7.33 -13.05
N GLY A 967 22.78 7.99 -13.93
CA GLY A 967 23.03 9.36 -14.32
C GLY A 967 21.74 10.15 -14.46
N ARG A 968 21.74 11.43 -14.08
CA ARG A 968 20.64 12.37 -14.24
C ARG A 968 21.16 13.67 -14.82
N PHE A 969 20.57 14.10 -15.92
CA PHE A 969 20.78 15.39 -16.53
C PHE A 969 19.62 16.32 -16.22
N SER A 970 19.88 17.47 -15.59
CA SER A 970 18.86 18.47 -15.23
C SER A 970 19.15 19.79 -15.95
N PHE A 971 18.14 20.48 -16.43
CA PHE A 971 18.22 21.72 -17.20
C PHE A 971 17.13 22.71 -16.86
#